data_1e3d5e7a0408c713a3165cc963eb06ef
#
_entry.id   1e3d5e7a0408c713a3165cc963eb06ef
#
_cell.length_a   1.000
_cell.length_b   1.000
_cell.length_c   1.000
_cell.angle_alpha   90.00
_cell.angle_beta   90.00
_cell.angle_gamma   90.00
#
_symmetry.space_group_name_H-M   'P 1'
#
loop_
_entity.id
_entity.type
_entity.pdbx_description
1 polymer ?
#
loop_
_entity_poly.entity_id
_entity_poly.type
_entity_poly.pdbx_seq_one_letter_code
_entity_poly.pdbx_strand_id
1 'polypeptide(L)'
;MLHTISRQRATFIFIITLLCFIGLFSPVQGRAADLPDRAEVQSQLNTLNKQKELTPQDKLVQQDLTQTLETLDKIERIKSETAQLRQQVEQAPAKLRQAVESLNNLSDVPNDDATRKTLSTLSLRQLESRVTQTLDDLQNAQNDLATYNSQLVSLQTQPERVQNAMFNASQQLQQIRNRLNGTSVGDETLRPTQQVLLQAQQALLNAQIEQQRKSLEGNTILQDTLQKQRDYVTAWSNRLEHQLQLLQEAVNSKRLTLTEKTAQEAVTPDETARIQANPLVKQELDINHQLSEKLIQATENGNQLVQRNIQVKNWLDRALQSERDIKEQISVLRGSLLLSRILYQQQQTLPSADELQDMTNRIADLRLEQFEVNQQRDALFQSDAFVAKLEEGHSSEVNDEVHAALLEVIDMRRELLDQFNKQLGNQLMMAINLQINQQQLMSVSSSLKEILTQQIFWVNSNKPMDWEWIKAFPEALKGQFKAMKITVNWEKAWPAVFVAFLAGLPLLLIAGLIRWRLQWLKDYQAKLASQVGQLRNDTQLHTPKAILIDLIRALPVVLLILAIGLILLTMQLNISGLLWAYSKKLAMFWLVFGLCWKVLEKNGVAVNHFNMPAQLTSHWRRQIVRVSLALLPLNFWSVISELSPLNLMDDVLGQLVIFFNLLLIAVLVWPMCRESWRDKESHSLRLLTITVLSIVPVALMVLTATGYFYTTLRLAGRWIETVYLVMIWNLLYQTVLRGLSVAARRIAWRQIGRASCRGRV
;
A
#
# COMPACT_ATOMS: atom_id res chain seq x y z
N MET A 1 -2.38 63.18 -40.79
CA MET A 1 -2.43 63.98 -39.57
C MET A 1 -3.56 63.58 -38.59
N LEU A 2 -4.50 62.70 -38.95
CA LEU A 2 -5.64 62.28 -38.06
C LEU A 2 -5.35 61.00 -37.27
N HIS A 3 -4.29 60.27 -37.56
CA HIS A 3 -3.91 58.99 -36.86
C HIS A 3 -2.96 59.17 -35.66
N THR A 4 -2.30 60.33 -35.55
CA THR A 4 -1.36 60.63 -34.45
C THR A 4 -2.05 61.24 -33.22
N ILE A 5 -3.20 61.90 -33.42
CA ILE A 5 -3.97 62.54 -32.31
C ILE A 5 -4.73 61.46 -31.48
N SER A 6 -5.13 60.35 -32.09
CA SER A 6 -5.86 59.23 -31.40
C SER A 6 -4.94 58.44 -30.46
N ARG A 7 -3.66 58.24 -30.81
CA ARG A 7 -2.68 57.52 -29.97
C ARG A 7 -2.25 58.31 -28.72
N GLN A 8 -2.16 59.65 -28.83
CA GLN A 8 -1.79 60.48 -27.67
C GLN A 8 -2.96 60.63 -26.65
N ARG A 9 -4.21 60.56 -27.08
CA ARG A 9 -5.36 60.53 -26.15
C ARG A 9 -5.51 59.17 -25.42
N ALA A 10 -5.21 58.06 -26.08
CA ALA A 10 -5.25 56.73 -25.46
C ALA A 10 -4.11 56.53 -24.43
N THR A 11 -2.90 57.06 -24.71
CA THR A 11 -1.80 57.03 -23.75
C THR A 11 -2.03 57.97 -22.55
N PHE A 12 -2.68 59.13 -22.77
CA PHE A 12 -2.97 60.07 -21.69
C PHE A 12 -4.08 59.53 -20.74
N ILE A 13 -5.09 58.85 -21.29
CA ILE A 13 -6.12 58.17 -20.49
C ILE A 13 -5.55 56.96 -19.76
N PHE A 14 -4.62 56.22 -20.33
CA PHE A 14 -3.96 55.10 -19.68
C PHE A 14 -3.02 55.56 -18.53
N ILE A 15 -2.35 56.70 -18.70
CA ILE A 15 -1.52 57.30 -17.65
C ILE A 15 -2.36 57.89 -16.52
N ILE A 16 -3.52 58.49 -16.80
CA ILE A 16 -4.45 58.99 -15.77
C ILE A 16 -5.11 57.85 -15.03
N THR A 17 -5.51 56.76 -15.70
CA THR A 17 -6.05 55.57 -15.02
C THR A 17 -4.96 54.83 -14.19
N LEU A 18 -3.70 54.80 -14.64
CA LEU A 18 -2.57 54.23 -13.89
C LEU A 18 -2.22 55.11 -12.68
N LEU A 19 -2.27 56.45 -12.81
CA LEU A 19 -2.06 57.37 -11.69
C LEU A 19 -3.21 57.37 -10.67
N CYS A 20 -4.45 57.19 -11.10
CA CYS A 20 -5.59 56.96 -10.19
C CYS A 20 -5.51 55.60 -9.47
N PHE A 21 -4.91 54.56 -10.12
CA PHE A 21 -4.70 53.28 -9.45
C PHE A 21 -3.53 53.32 -8.45
N ILE A 22 -2.52 54.14 -8.68
CA ILE A 22 -1.39 54.33 -7.74
C ILE A 22 -1.82 55.24 -6.55
N GLY A 23 -2.77 56.16 -6.74
CA GLY A 23 -3.32 56.98 -5.66
C GLY A 23 -4.25 56.26 -4.68
N LEU A 24 -4.78 55.07 -5.08
CA LEU A 24 -5.65 54.25 -4.23
C LEU A 24 -4.86 53.22 -3.38
N PHE A 25 -3.56 53.03 -3.65
CA PHE A 25 -2.66 52.23 -2.84
C PHE A 25 -1.68 53.07 -2.01
N SER A 26 -2.12 54.20 -1.46
CA SER A 26 -1.40 54.74 -0.30
C SER A 26 -1.54 53.71 0.82
N PRO A 27 -0.45 53.23 1.39
CA PRO A 27 -0.57 52.41 2.59
C PRO A 27 -1.22 53.35 3.64
N VAL A 28 -2.47 53.05 3.97
CA VAL A 28 -3.06 53.52 5.22
C VAL A 28 -2.13 52.96 6.28
N GLN A 29 -1.20 53.79 6.74
CA GLN A 29 -0.51 53.56 8.01
C GLN A 29 -1.60 53.52 9.08
N GLY A 30 -2.23 52.37 9.23
CA GLY A 30 -3.05 52.08 10.37
C GLY A 30 -2.11 52.28 11.57
N ARG A 31 -2.41 53.26 12.41
CA ARG A 31 -1.85 53.32 13.76
C ARG A 31 -1.92 51.91 14.31
N ALA A 32 -0.77 51.31 14.55
CA ALA A 32 -0.68 50.08 15.31
C ALA A 32 -1.51 50.32 16.57
N ALA A 33 -2.63 49.61 16.73
CA ALA A 33 -3.33 49.63 18.01
C ALA A 33 -2.31 49.19 19.02
N ASP A 34 -2.01 50.05 19.99
CA ASP A 34 -1.05 49.75 21.05
C ASP A 34 -1.51 48.40 21.66
N LEU A 35 -0.59 47.40 21.62
CA LEU A 35 -0.84 46.13 22.26
C LEU A 35 -1.14 46.38 23.74
N PRO A 36 -2.20 45.77 24.31
CA PRO A 36 -2.43 45.88 25.76
C PRO A 36 -1.19 45.43 26.50
N ASP A 37 -0.78 46.23 27.53
CA ASP A 37 0.38 45.88 28.32
C ASP A 37 0.11 44.63 29.15
N ARG A 38 0.89 43.57 28.90
CA ARG A 38 0.80 42.30 29.62
C ARG A 38 0.87 42.46 31.15
N ALA A 39 1.74 43.34 31.61
CA ALA A 39 1.91 43.57 33.05
C ALA A 39 0.67 44.20 33.65
N GLU A 40 0.02 45.11 32.92
CA GLU A 40 -1.23 45.76 33.35
C GLU A 40 -2.38 44.75 33.41
N VAL A 41 -2.59 43.96 32.34
CA VAL A 41 -3.63 42.89 32.28
C VAL A 41 -3.40 41.86 33.42
N GLN A 42 -2.16 41.47 33.67
CA GLN A 42 -1.82 40.53 34.74
C GLN A 42 -2.09 41.13 36.13
N SER A 43 -1.81 42.43 36.34
CA SER A 43 -2.08 43.12 37.58
C SER A 43 -3.56 43.23 37.91
N GLN A 44 -4.36 43.55 36.88
CA GLN A 44 -5.84 43.58 36.95
C GLN A 44 -6.40 42.21 37.31
N LEU A 45 -5.96 41.14 36.66
CA LEU A 45 -6.35 39.75 36.94
C LEU A 45 -5.99 39.35 38.38
N ASN A 46 -4.77 39.67 38.83
CA ASN A 46 -4.31 39.38 40.18
C ASN A 46 -5.12 40.15 41.25
N THR A 47 -5.54 41.38 40.94
CA THR A 47 -6.40 42.18 41.85
C THR A 47 -7.79 41.53 41.95
N LEU A 48 -8.35 41.06 40.86
CA LEU A 48 -9.62 40.39 40.83
C LEU A 48 -9.61 39.03 41.57
N ASN A 49 -8.52 38.29 41.41
CA ASN A 49 -8.32 36.98 42.09
C ASN A 49 -8.17 37.06 43.60
N LYS A 50 -7.87 38.25 44.16
CA LYS A 50 -7.79 38.48 45.61
C LYS A 50 -9.12 38.75 46.29
N GLN A 51 -10.18 38.98 45.51
CA GLN A 51 -11.56 39.18 46.02
C GLN A 51 -12.18 37.86 46.45
N LYS A 52 -12.75 37.78 47.67
CA LYS A 52 -13.30 36.55 48.26
C LYS A 52 -14.63 36.10 47.63
N GLU A 53 -15.43 37.00 47.04
CA GLU A 53 -16.67 36.74 46.35
C GLU A 53 -16.71 37.50 45.02
N LEU A 54 -16.80 36.80 43.91
CA LEU A 54 -16.88 37.38 42.59
C LEU A 54 -18.35 37.43 42.13
N THR A 55 -18.78 38.65 41.74
CA THR A 55 -20.07 38.84 41.08
C THR A 55 -20.12 38.13 39.70
N PRO A 56 -21.32 37.86 39.12
CA PRO A 56 -21.42 37.36 37.77
C PRO A 56 -20.68 38.20 36.71
N GLN A 57 -20.65 39.54 36.92
CA GLN A 57 -19.89 40.48 36.07
C GLN A 57 -18.40 40.34 36.24
N ASP A 58 -17.88 40.17 37.48
CA ASP A 58 -16.45 40.01 37.76
C ASP A 58 -15.92 38.69 37.14
N LYS A 59 -16.73 37.64 37.12
CA LYS A 59 -16.38 36.39 36.43
C LYS A 59 -16.17 36.58 34.93
N LEU A 60 -17.02 37.39 34.27
CA LEU A 60 -16.85 37.70 32.86
C LEU A 60 -15.60 38.57 32.62
N VAL A 61 -15.29 39.52 33.50
CA VAL A 61 -14.08 40.33 33.44
C VAL A 61 -12.85 39.42 33.63
N GLN A 62 -12.90 38.50 34.59
CA GLN A 62 -11.80 37.53 34.82
C GLN A 62 -11.57 36.67 33.59
N GLN A 63 -12.65 36.20 32.93
CA GLN A 63 -12.57 35.42 31.70
C GLN A 63 -11.94 36.24 30.56
N ASP A 64 -12.38 37.50 30.37
CA ASP A 64 -11.88 38.40 29.33
C ASP A 64 -10.36 38.64 29.54
N LEU A 65 -9.92 38.93 30.77
CA LEU A 65 -8.51 39.16 31.10
C LEU A 65 -7.64 37.89 30.93
N THR A 66 -8.17 36.73 31.33
CA THR A 66 -7.47 35.42 31.14
C THR A 66 -7.28 35.13 29.67
N GLN A 67 -8.33 35.28 28.85
CA GLN A 67 -8.26 35.12 27.39
C GLN A 67 -7.33 36.12 26.74
N THR A 68 -7.27 37.34 27.26
CA THR A 68 -6.32 38.38 26.78
C THR A 68 -4.88 37.94 26.99
N LEU A 69 -4.53 37.43 28.18
CA LEU A 69 -3.19 36.93 28.50
C LEU A 69 -2.81 35.76 27.58
N GLU A 70 -3.70 34.76 27.41
CA GLU A 70 -3.48 33.66 26.49
C GLU A 70 -3.27 34.13 25.03
N THR A 71 -3.97 35.19 24.64
CA THR A 71 -3.84 35.79 23.31
C THR A 71 -2.51 36.48 23.14
N LEU A 72 -2.03 37.19 24.18
CA LEU A 72 -0.71 37.83 24.21
C LEU A 72 0.41 36.80 24.14
N ASP A 73 0.30 35.69 24.88
CA ASP A 73 1.27 34.58 24.82
C ASP A 73 1.34 33.95 23.41
N LYS A 74 0.20 33.81 22.74
CA LYS A 74 0.16 33.36 21.33
C LYS A 74 0.85 34.35 20.38
N ILE A 75 0.66 35.66 20.58
CA ILE A 75 1.33 36.70 19.78
C ILE A 75 2.83 36.59 19.93
N GLU A 76 3.34 36.46 21.16
CA GLU A 76 4.78 36.35 21.44
C GLU A 76 5.37 35.10 20.76
N ARG A 77 4.70 33.97 20.84
CA ARG A 77 5.10 32.73 20.15
C ARG A 77 5.18 32.94 18.64
N ILE A 78 4.12 33.52 18.00
CA ILE A 78 4.10 33.78 16.56
C ILE A 78 5.21 34.73 16.15
N LYS A 79 5.51 35.76 16.95
CA LYS A 79 6.62 36.67 16.69
C LYS A 79 7.97 35.96 16.73
N SER A 80 8.17 35.05 17.71
CA SER A 80 9.38 34.23 17.83
C SER A 80 9.51 33.29 16.60
N GLU A 81 8.45 32.58 16.21
CA GLU A 81 8.43 31.71 15.03
C GLU A 81 8.70 32.50 13.74
N THR A 82 8.15 33.72 13.63
CA THR A 82 8.39 34.59 12.46
C THR A 82 9.85 35.05 12.40
N ALA A 83 10.47 35.34 13.55
CA ALA A 83 11.90 35.67 13.63
C ALA A 83 12.79 34.48 13.23
N GLN A 84 12.47 33.28 13.67
CA GLN A 84 13.17 32.07 13.28
C GLN A 84 13.04 31.80 11.76
N LEU A 85 11.84 31.94 11.21
CA LEU A 85 11.60 31.82 9.77
C LEU A 85 12.43 32.83 8.96
N ARG A 86 12.47 34.07 9.42
CA ARG A 86 13.28 35.11 8.78
C ARG A 86 14.76 34.74 8.79
N GLN A 87 15.27 34.26 9.89
CA GLN A 87 16.67 33.80 10.00
C GLN A 87 16.95 32.62 9.03
N GLN A 88 16.02 31.67 8.91
CA GLN A 88 16.13 30.56 7.95
C GLN A 88 16.18 31.07 6.50
N VAL A 89 15.32 32.01 6.13
CA VAL A 89 15.30 32.63 4.80
C VAL A 89 16.58 33.41 4.51
N GLU A 90 17.13 34.16 5.50
CA GLU A 90 18.38 34.89 5.38
C GLU A 90 19.60 33.98 5.21
N GLN A 91 19.58 32.77 5.82
CA GLN A 91 20.65 31.76 5.68
C GLN A 91 20.52 30.91 4.42
N ALA A 92 19.34 30.83 3.82
CA ALA A 92 19.05 29.96 2.67
C ALA A 92 20.00 30.18 1.47
N PRO A 93 20.33 31.41 1.05
CA PRO A 93 21.26 31.63 -0.08
C PRO A 93 22.69 31.12 0.17
N ALA A 94 23.16 31.13 1.42
CA ALA A 94 24.47 30.60 1.81
C ALA A 94 24.44 29.05 1.75
N LYS A 95 23.41 28.44 2.31
CA LYS A 95 23.20 26.98 2.25
C LYS A 95 23.02 26.48 0.83
N LEU A 96 22.33 27.23 -0.03
CA LEU A 96 22.15 26.92 -1.44
C LEU A 96 23.51 26.88 -2.17
N ARG A 97 24.34 27.91 -1.97
CA ARG A 97 25.70 27.96 -2.56
C ARG A 97 26.55 26.78 -2.08
N GLN A 98 26.55 26.51 -0.80
CA GLN A 98 27.28 25.36 -0.23
C GLN A 98 26.82 24.02 -0.82
N ALA A 99 25.51 23.82 -0.97
CA ALA A 99 24.97 22.59 -1.58
C ALA A 99 25.37 22.43 -3.05
N VAL A 100 25.36 23.52 -3.83
CA VAL A 100 25.81 23.53 -5.24
C VAL A 100 27.31 23.24 -5.32
N GLU A 101 28.14 23.84 -4.50
CA GLU A 101 29.58 23.59 -4.46
C GLU A 101 29.89 22.14 -4.06
N SER A 102 29.21 21.62 -3.04
CA SER A 102 29.36 20.22 -2.62
C SER A 102 28.92 19.25 -3.72
N LEU A 103 27.86 19.56 -4.46
CA LEU A 103 27.41 18.76 -5.61
C LEU A 103 28.42 18.75 -6.74
N ASN A 104 29.01 19.92 -7.07
CA ASN A 104 30.04 20.04 -8.08
C ASN A 104 31.33 19.26 -7.73
N ASN A 105 31.74 19.29 -6.45
CA ASN A 105 32.89 18.53 -5.95
C ASN A 105 32.66 17.00 -5.98
N LEU A 106 31.40 16.55 -5.98
CA LEU A 106 31.06 15.14 -6.14
C LEU A 106 31.08 14.64 -7.58
N SER A 107 31.07 15.55 -8.58
CA SER A 107 31.03 15.19 -10.00
C SER A 107 32.34 14.53 -10.50
N ASP A 108 33.46 14.66 -9.80
CA ASP A 108 34.70 13.94 -10.07
C ASP A 108 34.57 12.48 -9.63
N VAL A 109 34.27 11.62 -10.59
CA VAL A 109 34.17 10.17 -10.37
C VAL A 109 35.59 9.59 -10.19
N PRO A 110 35.93 8.97 -9.05
CA PRO A 110 37.20 8.28 -8.90
C PRO A 110 37.30 7.13 -9.92
N ASN A 111 38.51 6.95 -10.47
CA ASN A 111 38.77 5.82 -11.36
C ASN A 111 38.61 4.50 -10.57
N ASP A 112 37.68 3.66 -10.98
CA ASP A 112 37.36 2.39 -10.31
C ASP A 112 38.58 1.45 -10.24
N ASP A 113 39.42 1.43 -11.28
CA ASP A 113 40.61 0.58 -11.31
C ASP A 113 41.67 1.03 -10.28
N ALA A 114 41.83 2.34 -10.11
CA ALA A 114 42.73 2.87 -9.09
C ALA A 114 42.19 2.58 -7.69
N THR A 115 40.87 2.67 -7.51
CA THR A 115 40.21 2.34 -6.25
C THR A 115 40.33 0.86 -5.94
N ARG A 116 40.06 -0.04 -6.88
CA ARG A 116 40.25 -1.50 -6.72
C ARG A 116 41.67 -1.86 -6.36
N LYS A 117 42.64 -1.23 -7.02
CA LYS A 117 44.08 -1.45 -6.73
C LYS A 117 44.42 -1.01 -5.30
N THR A 118 43.89 0.11 -4.84
CA THR A 118 44.12 0.58 -3.46
C THR A 118 43.45 -0.35 -2.44
N LEU A 119 42.22 -0.81 -2.72
CA LEU A 119 41.50 -1.72 -1.84
C LEU A 119 42.17 -3.10 -1.73
N SER A 120 42.78 -3.61 -2.80
CA SER A 120 43.48 -4.90 -2.81
C SER A 120 44.69 -4.94 -1.87
N THR A 121 45.29 -3.79 -1.56
CA THR A 121 46.43 -3.68 -0.63
C THR A 121 46.04 -3.75 0.86
N LEU A 122 44.76 -3.54 1.17
CA LEU A 122 44.25 -3.51 2.55
C LEU A 122 44.08 -4.94 3.12
N SER A 123 44.23 -5.04 4.44
CA SER A 123 43.88 -6.27 5.16
C SER A 123 42.37 -6.48 5.21
N LEU A 124 41.94 -7.74 5.35
CA LEU A 124 40.52 -8.09 5.45
C LEU A 124 39.79 -7.28 6.56
N ARG A 125 40.41 -7.16 7.72
CA ARG A 125 39.86 -6.39 8.86
C ARG A 125 39.67 -4.90 8.53
N GLN A 126 40.59 -4.30 7.79
CA GLN A 126 40.48 -2.91 7.36
C GLN A 126 39.37 -2.71 6.33
N LEU A 127 39.21 -3.68 5.41
CA LEU A 127 38.11 -3.66 4.43
C LEU A 127 36.75 -3.78 5.13
N GLU A 128 36.61 -4.72 6.07
CA GLU A 128 35.36 -4.92 6.84
C GLU A 128 35.00 -3.68 7.66
N SER A 129 35.99 -3.04 8.29
CA SER A 129 35.76 -1.76 9.00
C SER A 129 35.26 -0.66 8.08
N ARG A 130 35.83 -0.54 6.87
CA ARG A 130 35.40 0.44 5.88
C ARG A 130 33.99 0.15 5.34
N VAL A 131 33.63 -1.13 5.16
CA VAL A 131 32.26 -1.53 4.80
C VAL A 131 31.26 -1.03 5.86
N THR A 132 31.55 -1.25 7.14
CA THR A 132 30.69 -0.79 8.25
C THR A 132 30.54 0.72 8.25
N GLN A 133 31.64 1.45 8.13
CA GLN A 133 31.61 2.92 8.08
C GLN A 133 30.80 3.43 6.87
N THR A 134 31.01 2.86 5.68
CA THR A 134 30.27 3.27 4.48
C THR A 134 28.77 2.98 4.60
N LEU A 135 28.39 1.90 5.29
CA LEU A 135 26.99 1.60 5.59
C LEU A 135 26.36 2.63 6.52
N ASP A 136 27.07 3.04 7.57
CA ASP A 136 26.60 4.07 8.50
C ASP A 136 26.44 5.43 7.79
N ASP A 137 27.41 5.81 6.93
CA ASP A 137 27.35 7.02 6.12
C ASP A 137 26.18 6.98 5.13
N LEU A 138 25.93 5.82 4.50
CA LEU A 138 24.80 5.62 3.60
C LEU A 138 23.46 5.76 4.33
N GLN A 139 23.35 5.18 5.51
CA GLN A 139 22.16 5.30 6.33
C GLN A 139 21.87 6.76 6.73
N ASN A 140 22.90 7.52 7.11
CA ASN A 140 22.77 8.94 7.42
C ASN A 140 22.31 9.73 6.18
N ALA A 141 22.91 9.49 5.02
CA ALA A 141 22.51 10.14 3.76
C ALA A 141 21.04 9.82 3.41
N GLN A 142 20.58 8.59 3.59
CA GLN A 142 19.19 8.20 3.35
C GLN A 142 18.23 8.92 4.33
N ASN A 143 18.60 9.07 5.59
CA ASN A 143 17.82 9.82 6.58
C ASN A 143 17.67 11.30 6.20
N ASP A 144 18.78 11.91 5.77
CA ASP A 144 18.80 13.30 5.30
C ASP A 144 17.93 13.47 4.04
N LEU A 145 18.04 12.54 3.09
CA LEU A 145 17.22 12.54 1.86
C LEU A 145 15.74 12.53 2.17
N ALA A 146 15.31 11.68 3.09
CA ALA A 146 13.92 11.60 3.49
C ALA A 146 13.45 12.89 4.18
N THR A 147 14.29 13.45 5.05
CA THR A 147 14.02 14.73 5.73
C THR A 147 13.83 15.86 4.71
N TYR A 148 14.72 15.99 3.72
CA TYR A 148 14.59 17.01 2.68
C TYR A 148 13.37 16.78 1.78
N ASN A 149 13.04 15.53 1.44
CA ASN A 149 11.83 15.22 0.68
C ASN A 149 10.56 15.63 1.44
N SER A 150 10.47 15.32 2.74
CA SER A 150 9.33 15.70 3.57
C SER A 150 9.19 17.23 3.66
N GLN A 151 10.29 17.94 3.89
CA GLN A 151 10.30 19.40 3.94
C GLN A 151 9.93 20.04 2.60
N LEU A 152 10.41 19.51 1.47
CA LEU A 152 10.05 19.96 0.12
C LEU A 152 8.55 19.82 -0.13
N VAL A 153 7.96 18.68 0.20
CA VAL A 153 6.50 18.44 0.07
C VAL A 153 5.72 19.46 0.93
N SER A 154 6.19 19.72 2.16
CA SER A 154 5.58 20.71 3.03
C SER A 154 5.60 22.11 2.42
N LEU A 155 6.75 22.53 1.85
CA LEU A 155 6.89 23.84 1.20
C LEU A 155 6.09 23.95 -0.12
N GLN A 156 5.97 22.87 -0.88
CA GLN A 156 5.18 22.85 -2.12
C GLN A 156 3.68 23.07 -1.88
N THR A 157 3.16 22.56 -0.76
CA THR A 157 1.74 22.70 -0.40
C THR A 157 1.48 23.94 0.47
N GLN A 158 2.52 24.59 0.96
CA GLN A 158 2.44 25.76 1.82
C GLN A 158 1.67 26.94 1.20
N PRO A 159 1.86 27.33 -0.08
CA PRO A 159 1.15 28.48 -0.67
C PRO A 159 -0.37 28.36 -0.60
N GLU A 160 -0.93 27.21 -0.92
CA GLU A 160 -2.39 26.98 -0.86
C GLU A 160 -2.91 27.08 0.58
N ARG A 161 -2.21 26.45 1.53
CA ARG A 161 -2.57 26.49 2.96
C ARG A 161 -2.50 27.92 3.52
N VAL A 162 -1.46 28.66 3.15
CA VAL A 162 -1.24 30.01 3.58
C VAL A 162 -2.30 30.94 3.04
N GLN A 163 -2.66 30.85 1.75
CA GLN A 163 -3.73 31.65 1.15
C GLN A 163 -5.05 31.42 1.87
N ASN A 164 -5.42 30.18 2.14
CA ASN A 164 -6.64 29.85 2.89
C ASN A 164 -6.59 30.40 4.33
N ALA A 165 -5.46 30.26 5.01
CA ALA A 165 -5.27 30.79 6.37
C ALA A 165 -5.36 32.32 6.40
N MET A 166 -4.74 33.02 5.45
CA MET A 166 -4.81 34.48 5.32
C MET A 166 -6.24 34.95 5.01
N PHE A 167 -6.98 34.26 4.14
CA PHE A 167 -8.37 34.58 3.83
C PHE A 167 -9.23 34.45 5.10
N ASN A 168 -9.15 33.36 5.83
CA ASN A 168 -9.90 33.15 7.06
C ASN A 168 -9.53 34.18 8.14
N ALA A 169 -8.24 34.45 8.32
CA ALA A 169 -7.78 35.46 9.27
C ALA A 169 -8.26 36.84 8.90
N SER A 170 -8.29 37.19 7.60
CA SER A 170 -8.78 38.48 7.12
C SER A 170 -10.29 38.64 7.34
N GLN A 171 -11.09 37.59 7.15
CA GLN A 171 -12.53 37.62 7.47
C GLN A 171 -12.77 37.84 8.97
N GLN A 172 -12.04 37.09 9.84
CA GLN A 172 -12.14 37.25 11.29
C GLN A 172 -11.71 38.66 11.74
N LEU A 173 -10.64 39.18 11.13
CA LEU A 173 -10.16 40.53 11.39
C LEU A 173 -11.24 41.56 11.05
N GLN A 174 -11.96 41.42 9.91
CA GLN A 174 -13.05 42.30 9.53
C GLN A 174 -14.22 42.24 10.53
N GLN A 175 -14.55 41.03 11.01
CA GLN A 175 -15.61 40.85 12.04
C GLN A 175 -15.22 41.55 13.35
N ILE A 176 -13.97 41.39 13.81
CA ILE A 176 -13.50 42.09 15.00
C ILE A 176 -13.50 43.58 14.84
N ARG A 177 -13.03 44.11 13.70
CA ARG A 177 -13.08 45.54 13.40
C ARG A 177 -14.52 46.11 13.40
N ASN A 178 -15.46 45.37 12.81
CA ASN A 178 -16.87 45.77 12.80
C ASN A 178 -17.45 45.84 14.23
N ARG A 179 -17.08 44.89 15.11
CA ARG A 179 -17.47 44.91 16.53
C ARG A 179 -16.84 46.07 17.29
N LEU A 180 -15.57 46.34 17.11
CA LEU A 180 -14.87 47.45 17.76
C LEU A 180 -15.41 48.83 17.32
N ASN A 181 -15.88 48.94 16.05
CA ASN A 181 -16.43 50.18 15.51
C ASN A 181 -17.94 50.35 15.79
N GLY A 182 -18.61 49.43 16.47
CA GLY A 182 -20.03 49.47 16.80
C GLY A 182 -20.97 49.42 15.57
N THR A 183 -20.51 48.79 14.47
CA THR A 183 -21.29 48.69 13.21
C THR A 183 -22.06 47.36 13.08
N SER A 184 -22.01 46.47 14.06
CA SER A 184 -22.79 45.24 14.05
C SER A 184 -24.21 45.47 14.61
N VAL A 185 -25.19 44.90 13.92
CA VAL A 185 -26.62 45.01 14.28
C VAL A 185 -26.86 44.23 15.58
N GLY A 186 -27.14 44.95 16.69
CA GLY A 186 -27.46 44.30 17.98
C GLY A 186 -26.46 44.54 19.13
N ASP A 187 -25.53 45.48 18.99
CA ASP A 187 -24.48 45.71 20.00
C ASP A 187 -24.99 46.31 21.31
N GLU A 188 -24.91 45.49 22.38
CA GLU A 188 -24.73 45.97 23.75
C GLU A 188 -23.40 46.71 23.83
N THR A 189 -23.30 47.76 24.62
CA THR A 189 -22.06 48.52 24.86
C THR A 189 -20.95 47.60 25.35
N LEU A 190 -19.86 47.46 24.57
CA LEU A 190 -18.73 46.63 24.87
C LEU A 190 -18.12 46.99 26.23
N ARG A 191 -17.90 45.99 27.08
CA ARG A 191 -17.15 46.19 28.34
C ARG A 191 -15.71 46.59 28.03
N PRO A 192 -15.07 47.43 28.89
CA PRO A 192 -13.67 47.81 28.64
C PRO A 192 -12.73 46.60 28.49
N THR A 193 -12.89 45.57 29.32
CA THR A 193 -12.07 44.32 29.22
C THR A 193 -12.32 43.54 27.97
N GLN A 194 -13.56 43.50 27.48
CA GLN A 194 -13.91 42.88 26.22
C GLN A 194 -13.34 43.65 25.02
N GLN A 195 -13.26 44.98 25.10
CA GLN A 195 -12.60 45.78 24.09
C GLN A 195 -11.08 45.48 24.04
N VAL A 196 -10.41 45.37 25.21
CA VAL A 196 -8.99 44.99 25.32
C VAL A 196 -8.77 43.59 24.74
N LEU A 197 -9.64 42.59 25.00
CA LEU A 197 -9.59 41.27 24.40
C LEU A 197 -9.69 41.30 22.90
N LEU A 198 -10.67 42.06 22.33
CA LEU A 198 -10.83 42.20 20.90
C LEU A 198 -9.64 42.87 20.22
N GLN A 199 -9.01 43.85 20.90
CA GLN A 199 -7.76 44.47 20.41
C GLN A 199 -6.61 43.48 20.42
N ALA A 200 -6.44 42.66 21.46
CA ALA A 200 -5.46 41.57 21.48
C ALA A 200 -5.72 40.53 20.37
N GLN A 201 -6.95 40.10 20.16
CA GLN A 201 -7.33 39.22 19.05
C GLN A 201 -7.04 39.83 17.69
N GLN A 202 -7.30 41.13 17.50
CA GLN A 202 -6.94 41.84 16.27
C GLN A 202 -5.42 41.81 16.04
N ALA A 203 -4.63 42.06 17.07
CA ALA A 203 -3.17 42.03 17.01
C ALA A 203 -2.66 40.61 16.71
N LEU A 204 -3.29 39.55 17.27
CA LEU A 204 -2.98 38.16 16.99
C LEU A 204 -3.18 37.83 15.51
N LEU A 205 -4.34 38.19 14.95
CA LEU A 205 -4.66 37.94 13.53
C LEU A 205 -3.71 38.69 12.61
N ASN A 206 -3.34 39.94 12.95
CA ASN A 206 -2.34 40.71 12.20
C ASN A 206 -0.97 40.01 12.23
N ALA A 207 -0.54 39.52 13.40
CA ALA A 207 0.73 38.78 13.55
C ALA A 207 0.70 37.47 12.75
N GLN A 208 -0.43 36.76 12.74
CA GLN A 208 -0.62 35.55 11.91
C GLN A 208 -0.53 35.88 10.42
N ILE A 209 -1.20 36.91 9.95
CA ILE A 209 -1.16 37.34 8.53
C ILE A 209 0.28 37.69 8.14
N GLU A 210 1.02 38.40 9.00
CA GLU A 210 2.41 38.77 8.73
C GLU A 210 3.34 37.54 8.70
N GLN A 211 3.18 36.59 9.62
CA GLN A 211 3.89 35.31 9.61
C GLN A 211 3.63 34.56 8.29
N GLN A 212 2.35 34.45 7.88
CA GLN A 212 1.99 33.76 6.65
C GLN A 212 2.54 34.46 5.40
N ARG A 213 2.54 35.79 5.38
CA ARG A 213 3.15 36.57 4.31
C ARG A 213 4.64 36.34 4.20
N LYS A 214 5.37 36.39 5.34
CA LYS A 214 6.81 36.10 5.37
C LYS A 214 7.13 34.66 4.95
N SER A 215 6.26 33.73 5.28
CA SER A 215 6.34 32.34 4.85
C SER A 215 6.23 32.19 3.32
N LEU A 216 5.34 32.95 2.65
CA LEU A 216 5.25 32.98 1.19
C LEU A 216 6.46 33.65 0.54
N GLU A 217 6.90 34.78 1.09
CA GLU A 217 8.08 35.51 0.57
C GLU A 217 9.34 34.64 0.58
N GLY A 218 9.54 33.82 1.62
CA GLY A 218 10.70 32.92 1.75
C GLY A 218 10.53 31.56 1.06
N ASN A 219 9.34 31.20 0.64
CA ASN A 219 9.04 29.82 0.19
C ASN A 219 9.93 29.39 -0.98
N THR A 220 10.10 30.20 -2.02
CA THR A 220 10.86 29.84 -3.22
C THR A 220 12.33 29.58 -2.90
N ILE A 221 12.98 30.48 -2.16
CA ILE A 221 14.41 30.31 -1.84
C ILE A 221 14.66 29.11 -0.91
N LEU A 222 13.71 28.82 -0.03
CA LEU A 222 13.77 27.63 0.83
C LEU A 222 13.58 26.36 0.00
N GLN A 223 12.63 26.35 -0.95
CA GLN A 223 12.46 25.21 -1.89
C GLN A 223 13.72 24.97 -2.71
N ASP A 224 14.27 26.01 -3.32
CA ASP A 224 15.51 25.90 -4.13
C ASP A 224 16.67 25.34 -3.30
N THR A 225 16.82 25.84 -2.06
CA THR A 225 17.86 25.37 -1.14
C THR A 225 17.69 23.90 -0.80
N LEU A 226 16.51 23.50 -0.37
CA LEU A 226 16.23 22.11 -0.03
C LEU A 226 16.34 21.17 -1.25
N GLN A 227 15.95 21.64 -2.43
CA GLN A 227 16.08 20.87 -3.66
C GLN A 227 17.56 20.61 -3.97
N LYS A 228 18.43 21.60 -3.85
CA LYS A 228 19.88 21.43 -4.07
C LYS A 228 20.55 20.59 -2.99
N GLN A 229 20.13 20.72 -1.72
CA GLN A 229 20.58 19.83 -0.66
C GLN A 229 20.16 18.38 -0.91
N ARG A 230 18.91 18.14 -1.33
CA ARG A 230 18.43 16.82 -1.75
C ARG A 230 19.23 16.26 -2.93
N ASP A 231 19.48 17.09 -3.97
CA ASP A 231 20.24 16.67 -5.17
C ASP A 231 21.68 16.25 -4.76
N TYR A 232 22.32 17.01 -3.86
CA TYR A 232 23.62 16.67 -3.30
C TYR A 232 23.60 15.35 -2.53
N VAL A 233 22.66 15.18 -1.60
CA VAL A 233 22.57 13.96 -0.78
C VAL A 233 22.22 12.76 -1.65
N THR A 234 21.42 12.92 -2.71
CA THR A 234 21.13 11.87 -3.70
C THR A 234 22.41 11.44 -4.41
N ALA A 235 23.20 12.39 -4.91
CA ALA A 235 24.47 12.09 -5.55
C ALA A 235 25.47 11.43 -4.60
N TRP A 236 25.51 11.89 -3.34
CA TRP A 236 26.35 11.32 -2.28
C TRP A 236 25.93 9.88 -1.92
N SER A 237 24.64 9.62 -1.78
CA SER A 237 24.10 8.27 -1.54
C SER A 237 24.49 7.32 -2.68
N ASN A 238 24.32 7.73 -3.94
CA ASN A 238 24.72 6.93 -5.10
C ASN A 238 26.23 6.62 -5.10
N ARG A 239 27.04 7.60 -4.70
CA ARG A 239 28.50 7.40 -4.60
C ARG A 239 28.85 6.42 -3.47
N LEU A 240 28.19 6.51 -2.33
CA LEU A 240 28.38 5.58 -1.20
C LEU A 240 27.92 4.15 -1.58
N GLU A 241 26.82 3.99 -2.32
CA GLU A 241 26.35 2.70 -2.83
C GLU A 241 27.39 2.07 -3.77
N HIS A 242 27.94 2.85 -4.69
CA HIS A 242 28.99 2.39 -5.59
C HIS A 242 30.29 2.02 -4.82
N GLN A 243 30.71 2.85 -3.88
CA GLN A 243 31.87 2.57 -3.01
C GLN A 243 31.67 1.32 -2.18
N LEU A 244 30.46 1.10 -1.64
CA LEU A 244 30.09 -0.09 -0.91
C LEU A 244 30.22 -1.34 -1.76
N GLN A 245 29.77 -1.29 -3.02
CA GLN A 245 29.91 -2.38 -3.97
C GLN A 245 31.38 -2.74 -4.20
N LEU A 246 32.25 -1.75 -4.47
CA LEU A 246 33.69 -1.99 -4.67
C LEU A 246 34.35 -2.58 -3.40
N LEU A 247 33.97 -2.09 -2.21
CA LEU A 247 34.44 -2.64 -0.94
C LEU A 247 34.01 -4.10 -0.72
N GLN A 248 32.76 -4.43 -1.06
CA GLN A 248 32.24 -5.79 -0.95
C GLN A 248 32.96 -6.75 -1.92
N GLU A 249 33.18 -6.32 -3.18
CA GLU A 249 33.99 -7.08 -4.13
C GLU A 249 35.40 -7.35 -3.59
N ALA A 250 36.04 -6.34 -3.01
CA ALA A 250 37.39 -6.47 -2.43
C ALA A 250 37.40 -7.41 -1.21
N VAL A 251 36.40 -7.32 -0.30
CA VAL A 251 36.25 -8.23 0.85
C VAL A 251 36.08 -9.67 0.38
N ASN A 252 35.18 -9.91 -0.58
CA ASN A 252 34.91 -11.24 -1.11
C ASN A 252 36.12 -11.85 -1.78
N SER A 253 36.80 -11.07 -2.64
CA SER A 253 38.06 -11.52 -3.28
C SER A 253 39.14 -11.84 -2.26
N LYS A 254 39.29 -11.00 -1.22
CA LYS A 254 40.31 -11.23 -0.18
C LYS A 254 40.00 -12.46 0.68
N ARG A 255 38.74 -12.66 1.05
CA ARG A 255 38.30 -13.87 1.76
C ARG A 255 38.56 -15.12 0.93
N LEU A 256 38.18 -15.10 -0.36
CA LEU A 256 38.40 -16.24 -1.26
C LEU A 256 39.91 -16.57 -1.38
N THR A 257 40.74 -15.54 -1.67
CA THR A 257 42.20 -15.71 -1.80
C THR A 257 42.86 -16.27 -0.52
N LEU A 258 42.41 -15.82 0.67
CA LEU A 258 42.91 -16.34 1.94
C LEU A 258 42.49 -17.80 2.13
N THR A 259 41.23 -18.13 1.78
CA THR A 259 40.72 -19.51 1.87
C THR A 259 41.42 -20.43 0.88
N GLU A 260 41.60 -20.00 -0.37
CA GLU A 260 42.33 -20.73 -1.41
C GLU A 260 43.79 -21.00 -0.99
N LYS A 261 44.47 -19.97 -0.42
CA LYS A 261 45.84 -20.12 0.07
C LYS A 261 45.94 -21.16 1.19
N THR A 262 45.05 -21.07 2.18
CA THR A 262 45.02 -22.07 3.27
C THR A 262 44.69 -23.47 2.73
N ALA A 263 43.76 -23.55 1.78
CA ALA A 263 43.40 -24.80 1.15
C ALA A 263 44.58 -25.42 0.35
N GLN A 264 45.34 -24.59 -0.36
CA GLN A 264 46.54 -25.03 -1.07
C GLN A 264 47.65 -25.47 -0.11
N GLU A 265 47.92 -24.69 0.94
CA GLU A 265 48.89 -25.03 1.95
C GLU A 265 48.56 -26.37 2.66
N ALA A 266 47.26 -26.68 2.80
CA ALA A 266 46.77 -27.92 3.42
C ALA A 266 46.82 -29.15 2.49
N VAL A 267 47.03 -28.99 1.20
CA VAL A 267 47.00 -30.06 0.18
C VAL A 267 48.40 -30.42 -0.34
N THR A 268 49.37 -29.49 -0.24
CA THR A 268 50.75 -29.71 -0.73
C THR A 268 51.75 -29.86 0.41
N PRO A 269 51.99 -31.09 0.93
CA PRO A 269 53.10 -31.35 1.83
C PRO A 269 54.43 -31.10 1.11
N ASP A 270 55.39 -30.54 1.83
CA ASP A 270 56.69 -30.10 1.29
C ASP A 270 57.67 -31.30 0.95
N GLU A 271 57.17 -32.56 0.98
CA GLU A 271 57.98 -33.75 0.80
C GLU A 271 57.70 -34.59 -0.45
N THR A 272 58.77 -35.04 -1.01
CA THR A 272 59.10 -35.92 -2.13
C THR A 272 58.00 -36.79 -2.76
N ALA A 273 57.95 -36.82 -4.07
CA ALA A 273 57.07 -37.61 -4.96
C ALA A 273 56.96 -39.14 -4.65
N ARG A 274 57.86 -39.69 -3.84
CA ARG A 274 57.82 -41.11 -3.42
C ARG A 274 56.77 -41.33 -2.32
N ILE A 275 56.62 -40.41 -1.38
CA ILE A 275 55.69 -40.54 -0.23
C ILE A 275 54.26 -40.31 -0.74
N GLN A 276 54.05 -39.37 -1.69
CA GLN A 276 52.76 -39.13 -2.33
C GLN A 276 52.27 -40.30 -3.19
N ALA A 277 53.14 -41.20 -3.60
CA ALA A 277 52.78 -42.41 -4.36
C ALA A 277 52.22 -43.55 -3.44
N ASN A 278 52.34 -43.39 -2.11
CA ASN A 278 51.76 -44.37 -1.17
C ASN A 278 50.24 -44.31 -1.21
N PRO A 279 49.50 -45.42 -1.39
CA PRO A 279 48.04 -45.41 -1.54
C PRO A 279 47.30 -44.84 -0.34
N LEU A 280 47.81 -45.05 0.91
CA LEU A 280 47.19 -44.50 2.13
C LEU A 280 47.33 -42.98 2.20
N VAL A 281 48.53 -42.44 1.96
CA VAL A 281 48.77 -40.98 1.97
C VAL A 281 47.94 -40.32 0.90
N LYS A 282 47.87 -40.92 -0.30
CA LYS A 282 47.06 -40.42 -1.40
C LYS A 282 45.57 -40.36 -1.04
N GLN A 283 45.03 -41.41 -0.42
CA GLN A 283 43.64 -41.47 0.00
C GLN A 283 43.33 -40.37 1.02
N GLU A 284 44.20 -40.12 1.98
CA GLU A 284 44.01 -39.08 2.99
C GLU A 284 44.19 -37.66 2.42
N LEU A 285 45.08 -37.47 1.45
CA LEU A 285 45.19 -36.22 0.68
C LEU A 285 43.95 -35.95 -0.15
N ASP A 286 43.34 -36.95 -0.80
CA ASP A 286 42.10 -36.81 -1.54
C ASP A 286 40.93 -36.35 -0.63
N ILE A 287 40.88 -36.81 0.62
CA ILE A 287 39.92 -36.36 1.61
C ILE A 287 40.16 -34.88 1.97
N ASN A 288 41.43 -34.47 2.16
CA ASN A 288 41.80 -33.08 2.42
C ASN A 288 41.42 -32.17 1.24
N HIS A 289 41.64 -32.65 0.02
CA HIS A 289 41.22 -31.92 -1.18
C HIS A 289 39.71 -31.68 -1.26
N GLN A 290 38.89 -32.72 -1.00
CA GLN A 290 37.44 -32.60 -0.95
C GLN A 290 36.97 -31.66 0.16
N LEU A 291 37.63 -31.68 1.33
CA LEU A 291 37.33 -30.77 2.42
C LEU A 291 37.70 -29.34 2.10
N SER A 292 38.81 -29.12 1.39
CA SER A 292 39.23 -27.82 0.88
C SER A 292 38.23 -27.22 -0.11
N GLU A 293 37.72 -28.03 -1.06
CA GLU A 293 36.66 -27.61 -1.98
C GLU A 293 35.37 -27.20 -1.25
N LYS A 294 34.99 -28.00 -0.23
CA LYS A 294 33.83 -27.66 0.63
C LYS A 294 34.05 -26.36 1.39
N LEU A 295 35.25 -26.08 1.90
CA LEU A 295 35.60 -24.86 2.59
C LEU A 295 35.52 -23.63 1.65
N ILE A 296 36.01 -23.75 0.42
CA ILE A 296 35.90 -22.70 -0.60
C ILE A 296 34.42 -22.42 -0.92
N GLN A 297 33.62 -23.45 -1.18
CA GLN A 297 32.21 -23.35 -1.43
C GLN A 297 31.44 -22.73 -0.24
N ALA A 298 31.78 -23.10 0.98
CA ALA A 298 31.23 -22.52 2.18
C ALA A 298 31.58 -21.02 2.28
N THR A 299 32.80 -20.63 1.94
CA THR A 299 33.22 -19.23 1.95
C THR A 299 32.41 -18.42 0.94
N GLU A 300 32.18 -18.93 -0.26
CA GLU A 300 31.38 -18.31 -1.31
C GLU A 300 29.91 -18.17 -0.88
N ASN A 301 29.31 -19.24 -0.35
CA ASN A 301 27.94 -19.21 0.20
C ASN A 301 27.81 -18.20 1.34
N GLY A 302 28.81 -18.07 2.20
CA GLY A 302 28.87 -17.06 3.26
C GLY A 302 28.86 -15.64 2.70
N ASN A 303 29.62 -15.37 1.65
CA ASN A 303 29.66 -14.08 0.98
C ASN A 303 28.31 -13.73 0.37
N GLN A 304 27.62 -14.70 -0.25
CA GLN A 304 26.26 -14.49 -0.79
C GLN A 304 25.24 -14.14 0.32
N LEU A 305 25.33 -14.80 1.48
CA LEU A 305 24.47 -14.50 2.63
C LEU A 305 24.72 -13.10 3.16
N VAL A 306 25.97 -12.64 3.21
CA VAL A 306 26.34 -11.28 3.62
C VAL A 306 25.70 -10.25 2.68
N GLN A 307 25.86 -10.41 1.37
CA GLN A 307 25.27 -9.51 0.38
C GLN A 307 23.75 -9.45 0.52
N ARG A 308 23.10 -10.60 0.68
CA ARG A 308 21.64 -10.67 0.84
C ARG A 308 21.18 -10.02 2.15
N ASN A 309 21.91 -10.19 3.22
CA ASN A 309 21.64 -9.53 4.50
C ASN A 309 21.69 -7.99 4.39
N ILE A 310 22.69 -7.46 3.67
CA ILE A 310 22.82 -6.03 3.41
C ILE A 310 21.62 -5.51 2.59
N GLN A 311 21.22 -6.23 1.54
CA GLN A 311 20.05 -5.85 0.74
C GLN A 311 18.77 -5.79 1.58
N VAL A 312 18.52 -6.82 2.40
CA VAL A 312 17.34 -6.89 3.25
C VAL A 312 17.37 -5.80 4.33
N LYS A 313 18.55 -5.54 4.91
CA LYS A 313 18.72 -4.45 5.87
C LYS A 313 18.41 -3.09 5.23
N ASN A 314 18.91 -2.82 4.02
CA ASN A 314 18.60 -1.59 3.29
C ASN A 314 17.08 -1.45 3.00
N TRP A 315 16.40 -2.53 2.67
CA TRP A 315 14.94 -2.53 2.50
C TRP A 315 14.21 -2.25 3.83
N LEU A 316 14.68 -2.83 4.93
CA LEU A 316 14.13 -2.59 6.26
C LEU A 316 14.29 -1.12 6.68
N ASP A 317 15.48 -0.55 6.49
CA ASP A 317 15.77 0.84 6.83
C ASP A 317 14.93 1.81 6.00
N ARG A 318 14.77 1.54 4.70
CA ARG A 318 13.84 2.30 3.81
C ARG A 318 12.38 2.16 4.26
N ALA A 319 11.94 0.98 4.67
CA ALA A 319 10.57 0.77 5.13
C ALA A 319 10.29 1.52 6.45
N LEU A 320 11.22 1.46 7.41
CA LEU A 320 11.15 2.21 8.67
C LEU A 320 11.15 3.73 8.45
N GLN A 321 11.94 4.19 7.49
CA GLN A 321 11.97 5.58 7.08
C GLN A 321 10.63 6.00 6.46
N SER A 322 10.12 5.22 5.50
CA SER A 322 8.81 5.45 4.88
C SER A 322 7.68 5.51 5.91
N GLU A 323 7.74 4.69 6.96
CA GLU A 323 6.74 4.72 8.04
C GLU A 323 6.74 6.06 8.78
N ARG A 324 7.92 6.61 9.08
CA ARG A 324 8.06 7.93 9.75
C ARG A 324 7.57 9.05 8.85
N ASP A 325 8.04 9.08 7.60
CA ASP A 325 7.70 10.10 6.61
C ASP A 325 6.20 10.15 6.33
N ILE A 326 5.56 8.98 6.20
CA ILE A 326 4.11 8.89 5.97
C ILE A 326 3.32 9.45 7.16
N LYS A 327 3.70 9.14 8.39
CA LYS A 327 3.04 9.69 9.58
C LYS A 327 3.10 11.23 9.60
N GLU A 328 4.23 11.79 9.23
CA GLU A 328 4.43 13.24 9.13
C GLU A 328 3.64 13.84 7.96
N GLN A 329 3.73 13.25 6.76
CA GLN A 329 3.03 13.69 5.55
C GLN A 329 1.50 13.66 5.72
N ILE A 330 0.94 12.63 6.39
CA ILE A 330 -0.49 12.55 6.71
C ILE A 330 -0.93 13.76 7.56
N SER A 331 -0.11 14.16 8.54
CA SER A 331 -0.44 15.30 9.40
C SER A 331 -0.44 16.64 8.67
N VAL A 332 0.48 16.79 7.70
CA VAL A 332 0.72 18.04 6.96
C VAL A 332 -0.21 18.20 5.75
N LEU A 333 -0.49 17.10 5.03
CA LEU A 333 -1.17 17.12 3.72
C LEU A 333 -2.65 16.70 3.79
N ARG A 334 -3.27 16.71 4.97
CA ARG A 334 -4.69 16.33 5.12
C ARG A 334 -5.57 17.10 4.13
N GLY A 335 -6.34 16.35 3.31
CA GLY A 335 -7.28 16.92 2.33
C GLY A 335 -6.66 17.28 0.98
N SER A 336 -5.37 17.09 0.75
CA SER A 336 -4.71 17.32 -0.54
C SER A 336 -4.75 16.07 -1.44
N LEU A 337 -5.06 16.26 -2.74
CA LEU A 337 -4.94 15.21 -3.77
C LEU A 337 -3.51 14.67 -3.92
N LEU A 338 -2.51 15.50 -3.57
CA LEU A 338 -1.11 15.10 -3.59
C LEU A 338 -0.84 13.98 -2.58
N LEU A 339 -1.47 14.02 -1.40
CA LEU A 339 -1.33 12.98 -0.38
C LEU A 339 -1.75 11.62 -0.92
N SER A 340 -2.89 11.52 -1.60
CA SER A 340 -3.35 10.25 -2.15
C SER A 340 -2.34 9.64 -3.13
N ARG A 341 -1.76 10.47 -4.00
CA ARG A 341 -0.75 10.03 -4.98
C ARG A 341 0.54 9.54 -4.30
N ILE A 342 1.03 10.25 -3.28
CA ILE A 342 2.20 9.85 -2.50
C ILE A 342 1.95 8.53 -1.77
N LEU A 343 0.81 8.39 -1.08
CA LEU A 343 0.47 7.17 -0.35
C LEU A 343 0.40 5.94 -1.27
N TYR A 344 -0.17 6.08 -2.45
CA TYR A 344 -0.22 4.99 -3.44
C TYR A 344 1.15 4.63 -4.00
N GLN A 345 1.99 5.63 -4.30
CA GLN A 345 3.34 5.39 -4.79
C GLN A 345 4.17 4.64 -3.75
N GLN A 346 4.08 5.05 -2.49
CA GLN A 346 4.74 4.37 -1.37
C GLN A 346 4.24 2.92 -1.20
N GLN A 347 2.94 2.68 -1.36
CA GLN A 347 2.39 1.32 -1.25
C GLN A 347 2.97 0.35 -2.30
N GLN A 348 3.30 0.85 -3.51
CA GLN A 348 3.87 0.03 -4.59
C GLN A 348 5.36 -0.26 -4.42
N THR A 349 6.09 0.55 -3.65
CA THR A 349 7.53 0.36 -3.42
C THR A 349 7.83 -0.62 -2.29
N LEU A 350 6.81 -1.09 -1.56
CA LEU A 350 7.01 -2.04 -0.47
C LEU A 350 7.30 -3.44 -1.02
N PRO A 351 8.34 -4.13 -0.49
CA PRO A 351 8.67 -5.48 -0.90
C PRO A 351 7.53 -6.44 -0.60
N SER A 352 7.32 -7.41 -1.50
CA SER A 352 6.34 -8.48 -1.31
C SER A 352 6.94 -9.63 -0.50
N ALA A 353 6.09 -10.39 0.20
CA ALA A 353 6.53 -11.57 0.95
C ALA A 353 7.16 -12.65 0.05
N ASP A 354 6.74 -12.70 -1.22
CA ASP A 354 7.22 -13.69 -2.20
C ASP A 354 8.68 -13.44 -2.63
N GLU A 355 9.23 -12.24 -2.38
CA GLU A 355 10.62 -11.89 -2.68
C GLU A 355 11.59 -12.34 -1.58
N LEU A 356 11.08 -12.75 -0.42
CA LEU A 356 11.88 -13.17 0.73
C LEU A 356 11.94 -14.69 0.82
N GLN A 357 13.16 -15.24 0.79
CA GLN A 357 13.37 -16.69 0.97
C GLN A 357 13.27 -17.07 2.44
N ASP A 358 12.56 -18.14 2.73
CA ASP A 358 12.57 -18.75 4.06
C ASP A 358 13.95 -19.35 4.39
N MET A 359 14.58 -18.84 5.45
CA MET A 359 15.90 -19.28 5.91
C MET A 359 15.84 -20.45 6.89
N THR A 360 14.67 -20.90 7.30
CA THR A 360 14.49 -21.91 8.35
C THR A 360 15.18 -23.23 8.01
N ASN A 361 14.97 -23.74 6.80
CA ASN A 361 15.60 -24.99 6.35
C ASN A 361 17.12 -24.81 6.22
N ARG A 362 17.58 -23.69 5.67
CA ARG A 362 19.01 -23.41 5.52
C ARG A 362 19.73 -23.33 6.87
N ILE A 363 19.12 -22.74 7.88
CA ILE A 363 19.66 -22.69 9.25
C ILE A 363 19.73 -24.09 9.86
N ALA A 364 18.73 -24.94 9.62
CA ALA A 364 18.74 -26.31 10.08
C ALA A 364 19.87 -27.14 9.42
N ASP A 365 20.04 -27.01 8.10
CA ASP A 365 21.09 -27.67 7.33
C ASP A 365 22.48 -27.22 7.81
N LEU A 366 22.72 -25.93 8.00
CA LEU A 366 23.97 -25.39 8.49
C LEU A 366 24.32 -25.90 9.91
N ARG A 367 23.33 -26.06 10.78
CA ARG A 367 23.54 -26.63 12.12
C ARG A 367 23.92 -28.10 12.06
N LEU A 368 23.28 -28.87 11.17
CA LEU A 368 23.59 -30.27 10.98
C LEU A 368 25.03 -30.45 10.44
N GLU A 369 25.34 -29.67 9.39
CA GLU A 369 26.69 -29.69 8.79
C GLU A 369 27.77 -29.28 9.80
N GLN A 370 27.51 -28.27 10.63
CA GLN A 370 28.41 -27.85 11.70
C GLN A 370 28.61 -28.96 12.75
N PHE A 371 27.54 -29.67 13.10
CA PHE A 371 27.61 -30.80 14.03
C PHE A 371 28.46 -31.92 13.45
N GLU A 372 28.27 -32.29 12.18
CA GLU A 372 29.06 -33.33 11.50
C GLU A 372 30.54 -32.96 11.42
N VAL A 373 30.87 -31.71 11.08
CA VAL A 373 32.25 -31.20 11.05
C VAL A 373 32.90 -31.24 12.44
N ASN A 374 32.18 -30.86 13.49
CA ASN A 374 32.66 -30.93 14.85
C ASN A 374 32.95 -32.39 15.25
N GLN A 375 32.08 -33.34 14.91
CA GLN A 375 32.26 -34.75 15.19
C GLN A 375 33.51 -35.30 14.48
N GLN A 376 33.73 -34.92 13.21
CA GLN A 376 34.92 -35.29 12.45
C GLN A 376 36.18 -34.70 13.07
N ARG A 377 36.16 -33.43 13.45
CA ARG A 377 37.29 -32.76 14.13
C ARG A 377 37.64 -33.42 15.47
N ASP A 378 36.63 -33.73 16.29
CA ASP A 378 36.81 -34.32 17.60
C ASP A 378 37.39 -35.78 17.50
N ALA A 379 37.06 -36.49 16.41
CA ALA A 379 37.65 -37.80 16.12
C ALA A 379 39.17 -37.74 15.82
N LEU A 380 39.66 -36.56 15.37
CA LEU A 380 41.07 -36.30 15.06
C LEU A 380 41.83 -35.64 16.22
N PHE A 381 41.23 -35.53 17.41
CA PHE A 381 41.86 -34.85 18.56
C PHE A 381 43.15 -35.54 18.99
N GLN A 382 43.29 -36.87 18.82
CA GLN A 382 44.50 -37.64 19.01
C GLN A 382 44.99 -38.15 17.67
N SER A 383 45.72 -37.31 16.91
CA SER A 383 46.22 -37.62 15.57
C SER A 383 47.09 -38.89 15.55
N ASP A 384 47.96 -39.06 16.54
CA ASP A 384 48.81 -40.27 16.68
C ASP A 384 47.99 -41.57 16.82
N ALA A 385 46.96 -41.58 17.66
CA ALA A 385 46.08 -42.74 17.84
C ALA A 385 45.21 -43.03 16.59
N PHE A 386 44.83 -41.96 15.87
CA PHE A 386 44.08 -42.08 14.62
C PHE A 386 44.94 -42.65 13.49
N VAL A 387 46.21 -42.19 13.34
CA VAL A 387 47.16 -42.70 12.37
C VAL A 387 47.53 -44.15 12.69
N ALA A 388 47.83 -44.48 13.95
CA ALA A 388 48.08 -45.84 14.37
C ALA A 388 46.95 -46.83 14.01
N LYS A 389 45.73 -46.41 14.12
CA LYS A 389 44.51 -47.15 13.72
C LYS A 389 44.39 -47.33 12.20
N LEU A 390 44.81 -46.37 11.40
CA LEU A 390 44.87 -46.47 9.94
C LEU A 390 45.96 -47.46 9.50
N GLU A 391 47.05 -47.51 10.23
CA GLU A 391 48.20 -48.40 9.97
C GLU A 391 47.97 -49.88 10.36
N GLU A 392 47.12 -50.16 11.36
CA GLU A 392 46.78 -51.54 11.80
C GLU A 392 46.28 -52.43 10.66
N GLY A 393 45.62 -51.83 9.62
CA GLY A 393 45.15 -52.56 8.43
C GLY A 393 46.18 -52.74 7.31
N HIS A 394 47.32 -52.00 7.33
CA HIS A 394 48.25 -51.87 6.20
C HIS A 394 49.73 -51.96 6.60
N SER A 395 50.10 -52.78 7.60
CA SER A 395 51.40 -52.85 8.22
C SER A 395 52.57 -53.21 7.28
N SER A 396 52.32 -53.64 6.04
CA SER A 396 53.40 -53.99 5.06
C SER A 396 53.74 -52.73 4.15
N GLU A 397 53.01 -51.66 4.22
CA GLU A 397 53.18 -50.50 3.36
C GLU A 397 53.67 -49.26 4.11
N VAL A 398 53.80 -49.36 5.43
CA VAL A 398 54.14 -48.25 6.33
C VAL A 398 55.59 -48.35 6.78
N ASN A 399 56.34 -47.25 6.53
CA ASN A 399 57.67 -47.01 7.11
C ASN A 399 57.58 -45.68 7.94
N ASP A 400 58.69 -45.39 8.67
CA ASP A 400 58.72 -44.14 9.51
C ASP A 400 58.47 -42.87 8.73
N GLU A 401 58.83 -42.81 7.43
CA GLU A 401 58.61 -41.69 6.55
C GLU A 401 57.09 -41.53 6.19
N VAL A 402 56.40 -42.65 5.94
CA VAL A 402 54.99 -42.71 5.65
C VAL A 402 54.17 -42.34 6.91
N HIS A 403 54.62 -42.81 8.07
CA HIS A 403 54.00 -42.45 9.36
C HIS A 403 54.06 -40.92 9.62
N ALA A 404 55.27 -40.34 9.44
CA ALA A 404 55.43 -38.86 9.58
C ALA A 404 54.55 -38.09 8.59
N ALA A 405 54.47 -38.52 7.33
CA ALA A 405 53.64 -37.89 6.31
C ALA A 405 52.11 -38.00 6.61
N LEU A 406 51.66 -39.16 7.14
CA LEU A 406 50.27 -39.34 7.57
C LEU A 406 49.90 -38.39 8.72
N LEU A 407 50.80 -38.25 9.72
CA LEU A 407 50.58 -37.28 10.82
C LEU A 407 50.42 -35.85 10.29
N GLU A 408 51.29 -35.42 9.37
CA GLU A 408 51.22 -34.11 8.76
C GLU A 408 49.91 -33.90 7.99
N VAL A 409 49.48 -34.90 7.19
CA VAL A 409 48.20 -34.83 6.43
C VAL A 409 47.00 -34.81 7.38
N ILE A 410 47.03 -35.52 8.50
CA ILE A 410 45.94 -35.49 9.50
C ILE A 410 45.91 -34.20 10.28
N ASP A 411 47.07 -33.63 10.65
CA ASP A 411 47.13 -32.32 11.30
C ASP A 411 46.62 -31.19 10.37
N MET A 412 46.98 -31.24 9.07
CA MET A 412 46.39 -30.35 8.07
C MET A 412 44.87 -30.53 7.94
N ARG A 413 44.35 -31.75 8.00
CA ARG A 413 42.89 -32.00 8.01
C ARG A 413 42.23 -31.35 9.20
N ARG A 414 42.86 -31.46 10.36
CA ARG A 414 42.32 -30.82 11.57
C ARG A 414 42.24 -29.30 11.43
N GLU A 415 43.24 -28.65 10.86
CA GLU A 415 43.22 -27.21 10.57
C GLU A 415 42.12 -26.84 9.57
N LEU A 416 41.96 -27.64 8.48
CA LEU A 416 40.88 -27.45 7.52
C LEU A 416 39.49 -27.57 8.17
N LEU A 417 39.27 -28.55 9.04
CA LEU A 417 38.03 -28.74 9.77
C LEU A 417 37.74 -27.59 10.76
N ASP A 418 38.77 -27.06 11.44
CA ASP A 418 38.64 -25.91 12.31
C ASP A 418 38.22 -24.64 11.53
N GLN A 419 38.84 -24.43 10.37
CA GLN A 419 38.46 -23.29 9.49
C GLN A 419 37.07 -23.49 8.89
N PHE A 420 36.71 -24.70 8.50
CA PHE A 420 35.41 -25.04 7.98
C PHE A 420 34.30 -24.84 9.04
N ASN A 421 34.54 -25.33 10.27
CA ASN A 421 33.62 -25.10 11.39
C ASN A 421 33.41 -23.60 11.70
N LYS A 422 34.50 -22.82 11.69
CA LYS A 422 34.44 -21.37 11.86
C LYS A 422 33.64 -20.70 10.76
N GLN A 423 33.82 -21.13 9.51
CA GLN A 423 33.08 -20.59 8.37
C GLN A 423 31.60 -20.96 8.42
N LEU A 424 31.23 -22.18 8.80
CA LEU A 424 29.86 -22.61 9.02
C LEU A 424 29.21 -21.83 10.17
N GLY A 425 29.93 -21.57 11.27
CA GLY A 425 29.48 -20.75 12.37
C GLY A 425 29.15 -19.29 11.91
N ASN A 426 30.02 -18.72 11.07
CA ASN A 426 29.79 -17.40 10.47
C ASN A 426 28.56 -17.40 9.56
N GLN A 427 28.41 -18.43 8.70
CA GLN A 427 27.22 -18.55 7.84
C GLN A 427 25.93 -18.69 8.66
N LEU A 428 25.96 -19.51 9.71
CA LEU A 428 24.83 -19.70 10.60
C LEU A 428 24.40 -18.38 11.25
N MET A 429 25.36 -17.60 11.76
CA MET A 429 25.09 -16.29 12.33
C MET A 429 24.48 -15.35 11.29
N MET A 430 25.04 -15.30 10.07
CA MET A 430 24.52 -14.47 8.99
C MET A 430 23.12 -14.90 8.54
N ALA A 431 22.84 -16.20 8.45
CA ALA A 431 21.52 -16.73 8.10
C ALA A 431 20.46 -16.38 9.16
N ILE A 432 20.82 -16.46 10.45
CA ILE A 432 19.94 -16.05 11.56
C ILE A 432 19.66 -14.53 11.50
N ASN A 433 20.70 -13.72 11.32
CA ASN A 433 20.54 -12.27 11.18
C ASN A 433 19.68 -11.90 9.98
N LEU A 434 19.88 -12.58 8.84
CA LEU A 434 19.05 -12.41 7.65
C LEU A 434 17.59 -12.75 7.94
N GLN A 435 17.31 -13.86 8.63
CA GLN A 435 15.96 -14.26 9.01
C GLN A 435 15.29 -13.22 9.92
N ILE A 436 16.03 -12.70 10.91
CA ILE A 436 15.52 -11.64 11.80
C ILE A 436 15.18 -10.38 11.02
N ASN A 437 16.10 -9.91 10.15
CA ASN A 437 15.88 -8.71 9.33
C ASN A 437 14.70 -8.91 8.37
N GLN A 438 14.53 -10.09 7.78
CA GLN A 438 13.38 -10.43 6.94
C GLN A 438 12.07 -10.40 7.72
N GLN A 439 12.02 -10.97 8.92
CA GLN A 439 10.84 -10.95 9.78
C GLN A 439 10.46 -9.52 10.19
N GLN A 440 11.44 -8.70 10.56
CA GLN A 440 11.23 -7.28 10.88
C GLN A 440 10.71 -6.51 9.66
N LEU A 441 11.33 -6.71 8.49
CA LEU A 441 10.89 -6.10 7.24
C LEU A 441 9.45 -6.45 6.90
N MET A 442 9.06 -7.71 7.04
CA MET A 442 7.67 -8.15 6.83
C MET A 442 6.70 -7.52 7.82
N SER A 443 7.08 -7.44 9.10
CA SER A 443 6.27 -6.81 10.13
C SER A 443 6.06 -5.31 9.85
N VAL A 444 7.13 -4.59 9.54
CA VAL A 444 7.08 -3.15 9.21
C VAL A 444 6.31 -2.91 7.91
N SER A 445 6.57 -3.70 6.87
CA SER A 445 5.87 -3.60 5.58
C SER A 445 4.38 -3.89 5.71
N SER A 446 3.98 -4.88 6.52
CA SER A 446 2.57 -5.19 6.75
C SER A 446 1.86 -4.08 7.54
N SER A 447 2.49 -3.56 8.61
CA SER A 447 1.98 -2.43 9.39
C SER A 447 1.84 -1.18 8.52
N LEU A 448 2.86 -0.86 7.74
CA LEU A 448 2.86 0.27 6.82
C LEU A 448 1.78 0.13 5.74
N LYS A 449 1.62 -1.05 5.16
CA LYS A 449 0.58 -1.35 4.18
C LYS A 449 -0.82 -1.18 4.78
N GLU A 450 -1.01 -1.57 6.03
CA GLU A 450 -2.27 -1.37 6.75
C GLU A 450 -2.57 0.11 6.98
N ILE A 451 -1.60 0.89 7.49
CA ILE A 451 -1.70 2.34 7.69
C ILE A 451 -2.02 3.03 6.36
N LEU A 452 -1.27 2.71 5.30
CA LEU A 452 -1.50 3.25 3.96
C LEU A 452 -2.91 2.94 3.46
N THR A 453 -3.36 1.70 3.57
CA THR A 453 -4.69 1.26 3.12
C THR A 453 -5.80 1.99 3.88
N GLN A 454 -5.65 2.19 5.19
CA GLN A 454 -6.62 2.93 6.00
C GLN A 454 -6.65 4.42 5.62
N GLN A 455 -5.50 5.04 5.42
CA GLN A 455 -5.43 6.47 5.10
C GLN A 455 -5.91 6.77 3.67
N ILE A 456 -5.51 5.96 2.70
CA ILE A 456 -5.94 6.07 1.30
C ILE A 456 -7.47 6.03 1.18
N PHE A 457 -8.12 5.25 2.03
CA PHE A 457 -9.58 5.12 2.03
C PHE A 457 -10.30 6.44 2.37
N TRP A 458 -9.70 7.31 3.18
CA TRP A 458 -10.30 8.55 3.65
C TRP A 458 -9.78 9.82 2.96
N VAL A 459 -8.96 9.68 1.92
CA VAL A 459 -8.41 10.81 1.17
C VAL A 459 -9.11 10.93 -0.18
N ASN A 460 -9.38 12.17 -0.61
CA ASN A 460 -9.94 12.43 -1.94
C ASN A 460 -8.99 11.90 -3.02
N SER A 461 -9.49 11.02 -3.87
CA SER A 461 -8.72 10.46 -4.99
C SER A 461 -8.85 11.29 -6.26
N ASN A 462 -9.95 12.04 -6.41
CA ASN A 462 -10.27 12.83 -7.58
C ASN A 462 -10.79 14.22 -7.17
N LYS A 463 -10.83 15.13 -8.11
CA LYS A 463 -11.48 16.44 -7.91
C LYS A 463 -12.99 16.27 -7.71
N PRO A 464 -13.62 17.05 -6.83
CA PRO A 464 -15.09 17.06 -6.70
C PRO A 464 -15.74 17.48 -8.02
N MET A 465 -16.95 16.95 -8.31
CA MET A 465 -17.71 17.27 -9.52
C MET A 465 -18.44 18.62 -9.35
N ASP A 466 -17.65 19.71 -9.33
CA ASP A 466 -18.13 21.08 -9.28
C ASP A 466 -18.22 21.73 -10.68
N TRP A 467 -18.53 23.03 -10.74
CA TRP A 467 -18.64 23.78 -12.00
C TRP A 467 -17.29 23.89 -12.74
N GLU A 468 -16.17 23.94 -11.99
CA GLU A 468 -14.82 23.96 -12.56
C GLU A 468 -14.46 22.61 -13.17
N TRP A 469 -14.86 21.51 -12.53
CA TRP A 469 -14.71 20.17 -13.06
C TRP A 469 -15.43 19.99 -14.41
N ILE A 470 -16.67 20.51 -14.52
CA ILE A 470 -17.45 20.45 -15.78
C ILE A 470 -16.74 21.21 -16.90
N LYS A 471 -16.18 22.38 -16.63
CA LYS A 471 -15.43 23.17 -17.62
C LYS A 471 -14.14 22.48 -18.06
N ALA A 472 -13.42 21.84 -17.14
CA ALA A 472 -12.15 21.14 -17.42
C ALA A 472 -12.36 19.76 -18.07
N PHE A 473 -13.58 19.19 -18.02
CA PHE A 473 -13.90 17.85 -18.50
C PHE A 473 -13.45 17.56 -19.95
N PRO A 474 -13.68 18.41 -20.98
CA PRO A 474 -13.29 18.08 -22.36
C PRO A 474 -11.78 17.96 -22.55
N GLU A 475 -11.00 18.80 -21.85
CA GLU A 475 -9.53 18.76 -21.93
C GLU A 475 -8.96 17.57 -21.17
N ALA A 476 -9.46 17.31 -19.98
CA ALA A 476 -9.08 16.14 -19.17
C ALA A 476 -9.38 14.82 -19.91
N LEU A 477 -10.54 14.73 -20.56
CA LEU A 477 -10.93 13.57 -21.37
C LEU A 477 -9.98 13.35 -22.56
N LYS A 478 -9.60 14.41 -23.29
CA LYS A 478 -8.62 14.33 -24.37
C LYS A 478 -7.25 13.87 -23.87
N GLY A 479 -6.82 14.35 -22.69
CA GLY A 479 -5.59 13.96 -22.03
C GLY A 479 -5.61 12.47 -21.69
N GLN A 480 -6.71 11.98 -21.11
CA GLN A 480 -6.89 10.61 -20.72
C GLN A 480 -6.85 9.63 -21.92
N PHE A 481 -7.52 9.95 -23.04
CA PHE A 481 -7.46 9.15 -24.25
C PHE A 481 -6.06 9.12 -24.89
N LYS A 482 -5.28 10.21 -24.82
CA LYS A 482 -3.89 10.24 -25.30
C LYS A 482 -2.96 9.38 -24.44
N ALA A 483 -3.22 9.30 -23.14
CA ALA A 483 -2.44 8.49 -22.19
C ALA A 483 -2.75 6.99 -22.30
N MET A 484 -3.93 6.61 -22.80
CA MET A 484 -4.38 5.22 -22.90
C MET A 484 -3.73 4.53 -24.10
N LYS A 485 -2.51 3.97 -23.88
CA LYS A 485 -1.81 3.15 -24.89
C LYS A 485 -1.91 1.68 -24.52
N ILE A 486 -2.66 0.93 -25.30
CA ILE A 486 -2.65 -0.54 -25.23
C ILE A 486 -1.52 -1.00 -26.18
N THR A 487 -0.45 -1.52 -25.58
CA THR A 487 0.68 -2.08 -26.34
C THR A 487 0.53 -3.60 -26.40
N VAL A 488 0.57 -4.14 -27.61
CA VAL A 488 0.56 -5.59 -27.87
C VAL A 488 1.89 -5.98 -28.47
N ASN A 489 2.62 -6.85 -27.79
CA ASN A 489 3.84 -7.41 -28.35
C ASN A 489 3.48 -8.66 -29.16
N TRP A 490 3.27 -8.48 -30.46
CA TRP A 490 2.81 -9.54 -31.35
C TRP A 490 3.79 -10.70 -31.49
N GLU A 491 5.09 -10.44 -31.37
CA GLU A 491 6.12 -11.49 -31.46
C GLU A 491 6.05 -12.50 -30.32
N LYS A 492 5.72 -12.03 -29.11
CA LYS A 492 5.54 -12.86 -27.92
C LYS A 492 4.11 -13.40 -27.78
N ALA A 493 3.12 -12.64 -28.27
CA ALA A 493 1.72 -13.00 -28.14
C ALA A 493 1.34 -14.22 -28.98
N TRP A 494 1.88 -14.36 -30.19
CA TRP A 494 1.51 -15.43 -31.11
C TRP A 494 1.88 -16.86 -30.63
N PRO A 495 3.11 -17.14 -30.17
CA PRO A 495 3.44 -18.43 -29.55
C PRO A 495 2.63 -18.70 -28.27
N ALA A 496 2.37 -17.65 -27.49
CA ALA A 496 1.61 -17.75 -26.24
C ALA A 496 0.13 -18.13 -26.47
N VAL A 497 -0.48 -17.78 -27.62
CA VAL A 497 -1.87 -18.12 -27.95
C VAL A 497 -2.08 -19.64 -27.96
N PHE A 498 -1.15 -20.42 -28.51
CA PHE A 498 -1.27 -21.88 -28.53
C PHE A 498 -1.23 -22.48 -27.12
N VAL A 499 -0.29 -22.04 -26.29
CA VAL A 499 -0.18 -22.46 -24.89
C VAL A 499 -1.42 -22.04 -24.10
N ALA A 500 -1.92 -20.82 -24.35
CA ALA A 500 -3.14 -20.29 -23.75
C ALA A 500 -4.37 -21.12 -24.08
N PHE A 501 -4.52 -21.46 -25.36
CA PHE A 501 -5.62 -22.30 -25.82
C PHE A 501 -5.55 -23.69 -25.18
N LEU A 502 -4.36 -24.29 -25.11
CA LEU A 502 -4.16 -25.59 -24.46
C LEU A 502 -4.52 -25.53 -22.97
N ALA A 503 -4.17 -24.45 -22.27
CA ALA A 503 -4.52 -24.24 -20.85
C ALA A 503 -6.03 -24.01 -20.65
N GLY A 504 -6.71 -23.32 -21.57
CA GLY A 504 -8.16 -23.11 -21.55
C GLY A 504 -8.99 -24.31 -22.00
N LEU A 505 -8.40 -25.24 -22.76
CA LEU A 505 -9.07 -26.38 -23.37
C LEU A 505 -9.85 -27.25 -22.36
N PRO A 506 -9.33 -27.64 -21.19
CA PRO A 506 -10.09 -28.43 -20.22
C PRO A 506 -11.39 -27.75 -19.78
N LEU A 507 -11.35 -26.42 -19.56
CA LEU A 507 -12.53 -25.65 -19.17
C LEU A 507 -13.58 -25.63 -20.29
N LEU A 508 -13.14 -25.45 -21.53
CA LEU A 508 -14.02 -25.48 -22.72
C LEU A 508 -14.63 -26.87 -22.95
N LEU A 509 -13.86 -27.96 -22.77
CA LEU A 509 -14.34 -29.32 -22.87
C LEU A 509 -15.42 -29.62 -21.83
N ILE A 510 -15.21 -29.25 -20.56
CA ILE A 510 -16.20 -29.41 -19.48
C ILE A 510 -17.45 -28.59 -19.79
N ALA A 511 -17.29 -27.33 -20.22
CA ALA A 511 -18.41 -26.48 -20.63
C ALA A 511 -19.21 -27.11 -21.80
N GLY A 512 -18.52 -27.64 -22.80
CA GLY A 512 -19.10 -28.37 -23.94
C GLY A 512 -19.87 -29.63 -23.53
N LEU A 513 -19.29 -30.42 -22.62
CA LEU A 513 -19.93 -31.65 -22.10
C LEU A 513 -21.19 -31.32 -21.29
N ILE A 514 -21.18 -30.30 -20.45
CA ILE A 514 -22.38 -29.84 -19.73
C ILE A 514 -23.41 -29.32 -20.73
N ARG A 515 -22.99 -28.59 -21.77
CA ARG A 515 -23.86 -28.04 -22.81
C ARG A 515 -24.52 -29.16 -23.63
N TRP A 516 -23.77 -30.23 -23.93
CA TRP A 516 -24.28 -31.42 -24.62
C TRP A 516 -25.33 -32.14 -23.75
N ARG A 517 -25.08 -32.27 -22.44
CA ARG A 517 -26.03 -32.94 -21.51
C ARG A 517 -27.16 -32.03 -21.02
N LEU A 518 -27.27 -30.80 -21.54
CA LEU A 518 -28.25 -29.82 -21.08
C LEU A 518 -29.70 -30.29 -21.15
N GLN A 519 -30.05 -31.03 -22.22
CA GLN A 519 -31.41 -31.56 -22.43
C GLN A 519 -31.74 -32.59 -21.32
N TRP A 520 -30.84 -33.53 -21.10
CA TRP A 520 -30.97 -34.52 -20.02
C TRP A 520 -31.13 -33.88 -18.64
N LEU A 521 -30.38 -32.82 -18.34
CA LEU A 521 -30.51 -32.08 -17.09
C LEU A 521 -31.88 -31.43 -16.93
N LYS A 522 -32.45 -30.89 -18.02
CA LYS A 522 -33.80 -30.31 -18.02
C LYS A 522 -34.86 -31.37 -17.78
N ASP A 523 -34.78 -32.53 -18.47
CA ASP A 523 -35.71 -33.63 -18.32
C ASP A 523 -35.65 -34.21 -16.91
N TYR A 524 -34.49 -34.34 -16.34
CA TYR A 524 -34.33 -34.79 -14.96
C TYR A 524 -34.91 -33.77 -13.96
N GLN A 525 -34.73 -32.47 -14.19
CA GLN A 525 -35.36 -31.42 -13.39
C GLN A 525 -36.89 -31.44 -13.48
N ALA A 526 -37.42 -31.67 -14.67
CA ALA A 526 -38.87 -31.83 -14.88
C ALA A 526 -39.43 -33.04 -14.12
N LYS A 527 -38.71 -34.17 -14.08
CA LYS A 527 -39.08 -35.34 -13.27
C LYS A 527 -39.10 -35.02 -11.77
N LEU A 528 -38.12 -34.28 -11.27
CA LEU A 528 -38.12 -33.83 -9.88
C LEU A 528 -39.32 -32.91 -9.61
N ALA A 529 -39.62 -31.98 -10.50
CA ALA A 529 -40.75 -31.08 -10.39
C ALA A 529 -42.11 -31.79 -10.36
N SER A 530 -42.29 -32.85 -11.15
CA SER A 530 -43.55 -33.64 -11.18
C SER A 530 -43.79 -34.43 -9.87
N GLN A 531 -42.76 -34.72 -9.10
CA GLN A 531 -42.86 -35.42 -7.80
C GLN A 531 -43.15 -34.45 -6.62
N VAL A 532 -43.01 -33.16 -6.85
CA VAL A 532 -43.28 -32.11 -5.87
C VAL A 532 -44.77 -32.07 -5.53
N GLY A 533 -45.10 -32.00 -4.25
CA GLY A 533 -46.46 -31.95 -3.78
C GLY A 533 -47.17 -33.33 -3.69
N GLN A 534 -46.56 -34.40 -4.23
CA GLN A 534 -47.12 -35.77 -4.11
C GLN A 534 -46.82 -36.33 -2.70
N LEU A 535 -47.82 -36.65 -1.93
CA LEU A 535 -47.72 -37.11 -0.55
C LEU A 535 -46.74 -38.27 -0.34
N ARG A 536 -46.64 -39.21 -1.31
CA ARG A 536 -45.80 -40.41 -1.19
C ARG A 536 -44.41 -40.24 -1.72
N ASN A 537 -44.20 -39.41 -2.76
CA ASN A 537 -42.96 -39.32 -3.52
C ASN A 537 -42.16 -38.05 -3.21
N ASP A 538 -42.76 -36.99 -2.61
CA ASP A 538 -42.06 -35.74 -2.35
C ASP A 538 -41.03 -35.93 -1.20
N THR A 539 -39.77 -35.56 -1.45
CA THR A 539 -38.66 -35.64 -0.48
C THR A 539 -38.03 -34.29 -0.25
N GLN A 540 -37.45 -34.10 0.94
CA GLN A 540 -36.71 -32.87 1.30
C GLN A 540 -35.54 -32.57 0.33
N LEU A 541 -34.96 -33.64 -0.29
CA LEU A 541 -33.80 -33.52 -1.17
C LEU A 541 -34.14 -33.09 -2.61
N HIS A 542 -35.44 -33.06 -3.00
CA HIS A 542 -35.83 -32.69 -4.39
C HIS A 542 -35.46 -31.24 -4.70
N THR A 543 -35.62 -30.30 -3.77
CA THR A 543 -35.28 -28.89 -3.96
C THR A 543 -33.78 -28.64 -4.01
N PRO A 544 -32.93 -29.12 -3.07
CA PRO A 544 -31.49 -29.03 -3.19
C PRO A 544 -30.95 -29.63 -4.50
N LYS A 545 -31.46 -30.80 -4.94
CA LYS A 545 -31.06 -31.41 -6.21
C LYS A 545 -31.44 -30.54 -7.41
N ALA A 546 -32.65 -29.96 -7.42
CA ALA A 546 -33.10 -29.08 -8.49
C ALA A 546 -32.25 -27.79 -8.57
N ILE A 547 -31.87 -27.20 -7.42
CA ILE A 547 -30.96 -26.03 -7.33
C ILE A 547 -29.57 -26.41 -7.85
N LEU A 548 -29.05 -27.60 -7.46
CA LEU A 548 -27.75 -28.08 -7.94
C LEU A 548 -27.75 -28.24 -9.48
N ILE A 549 -28.85 -28.74 -10.04
CA ILE A 549 -29.01 -28.82 -11.50
C ILE A 549 -28.98 -27.43 -12.14
N ASP A 550 -29.69 -26.46 -11.56
CA ASP A 550 -29.66 -25.07 -12.06
C ASP A 550 -28.27 -24.43 -11.95
N LEU A 551 -27.52 -24.73 -10.89
CA LEU A 551 -26.13 -24.35 -10.73
C LEU A 551 -25.25 -24.96 -11.85
N ILE A 552 -25.37 -26.27 -12.11
CA ILE A 552 -24.63 -26.94 -13.18
C ILE A 552 -25.01 -26.34 -14.55
N ARG A 553 -26.29 -25.99 -14.78
CA ARG A 553 -26.76 -25.34 -16.00
C ARG A 553 -26.22 -23.91 -16.19
N ALA A 554 -25.78 -23.24 -15.11
CA ALA A 554 -25.14 -21.92 -15.17
C ALA A 554 -23.63 -22.00 -15.45
N LEU A 555 -22.96 -23.11 -15.09
CA LEU A 555 -21.51 -23.31 -15.23
C LEU A 555 -20.91 -23.12 -16.63
N PRO A 556 -21.54 -23.54 -17.76
CA PRO A 556 -20.92 -23.42 -19.08
C PRO A 556 -20.47 -22.00 -19.43
N VAL A 557 -21.24 -20.98 -19.06
CA VAL A 557 -20.87 -19.57 -19.31
C VAL A 557 -19.78 -19.13 -18.35
N VAL A 558 -19.81 -19.57 -17.10
CA VAL A 558 -18.76 -19.31 -16.10
C VAL A 558 -17.42 -19.85 -16.59
N LEU A 559 -17.40 -21.10 -17.03
CA LEU A 559 -16.19 -21.76 -17.55
C LEU A 559 -15.69 -21.10 -18.84
N LEU A 560 -16.58 -20.63 -19.70
CA LEU A 560 -16.22 -19.88 -20.91
C LEU A 560 -15.54 -18.54 -20.53
N ILE A 561 -16.10 -17.80 -19.58
CA ILE A 561 -15.52 -16.54 -19.10
C ILE A 561 -14.12 -16.78 -18.52
N LEU A 562 -13.96 -17.82 -17.70
CA LEU A 562 -12.66 -18.18 -17.11
C LEU A 562 -11.66 -18.64 -18.18
N ALA A 563 -12.09 -19.42 -19.18
CA ALA A 563 -11.23 -19.84 -20.30
C ALA A 563 -10.74 -18.63 -21.12
N ILE A 564 -11.64 -17.69 -21.46
CA ILE A 564 -11.26 -16.44 -22.15
C ILE A 564 -10.28 -15.64 -21.29
N GLY A 565 -10.55 -15.50 -19.97
CA GLY A 565 -9.66 -14.80 -19.06
C GLY A 565 -8.26 -15.43 -18.97
N LEU A 566 -8.18 -16.75 -18.97
CA LEU A 566 -6.92 -17.49 -18.96
C LEU A 566 -6.13 -17.31 -20.25
N ILE A 567 -6.83 -17.33 -21.40
CA ILE A 567 -6.25 -17.03 -22.71
C ILE A 567 -5.67 -15.61 -22.73
N LEU A 568 -6.41 -14.62 -22.24
CA LEU A 568 -5.96 -13.23 -22.18
C LEU A 568 -4.78 -13.03 -21.20
N LEU A 569 -4.71 -13.81 -20.13
CA LEU A 569 -3.59 -13.77 -19.18
C LEU A 569 -2.29 -14.20 -19.84
N THR A 570 -2.32 -15.27 -20.63
CA THR A 570 -1.13 -15.84 -21.26
C THR A 570 -0.65 -15.04 -22.49
N MET A 571 -1.50 -14.18 -23.07
CA MET A 571 -1.13 -13.29 -24.19
C MET A 571 -0.13 -12.17 -23.82
N GLN A 572 0.28 -12.07 -22.54
CA GLN A 572 1.26 -11.09 -22.05
C GLN A 572 0.99 -9.64 -22.48
N LEU A 573 -0.29 -9.26 -22.53
CA LEU A 573 -0.67 -7.86 -22.74
C LEU A 573 -0.29 -7.05 -21.48
N ASN A 574 -0.02 -5.76 -21.62
CA ASN A 574 0.23 -4.87 -20.47
C ASN A 574 -0.93 -4.83 -19.44
N ILE A 575 -2.16 -5.23 -19.86
CA ILE A 575 -3.37 -5.29 -19.03
C ILE A 575 -3.84 -6.73 -18.75
N SER A 576 -3.05 -7.76 -19.07
CA SER A 576 -3.46 -9.18 -18.95
C SER A 576 -3.87 -9.56 -17.51
N GLY A 577 -3.13 -9.08 -16.51
CA GLY A 577 -3.47 -9.29 -15.09
C GLY A 577 -4.81 -8.68 -14.70
N LEU A 578 -5.13 -7.49 -15.19
CA LEU A 578 -6.41 -6.82 -14.98
C LEU A 578 -7.56 -7.62 -15.63
N LEU A 579 -7.37 -8.06 -16.88
CA LEU A 579 -8.37 -8.84 -17.61
C LEU A 579 -8.64 -10.19 -16.95
N TRP A 580 -7.61 -10.86 -16.42
CA TRP A 580 -7.78 -12.09 -15.66
C TRP A 580 -8.56 -11.88 -14.37
N ALA A 581 -8.21 -10.84 -13.59
CA ALA A 581 -8.91 -10.53 -12.34
C ALA A 581 -10.38 -10.15 -12.62
N TYR A 582 -10.63 -9.38 -13.67
CA TYR A 582 -11.98 -9.06 -14.10
C TYR A 582 -12.76 -10.33 -14.53
N SER A 583 -12.12 -11.24 -15.27
CA SER A 583 -12.74 -12.51 -15.68
C SER A 583 -13.14 -13.36 -14.48
N LYS A 584 -12.33 -13.44 -13.43
CA LYS A 584 -12.68 -14.14 -12.17
C LYS A 584 -13.89 -13.51 -11.49
N LYS A 585 -13.92 -12.18 -11.36
CA LYS A 585 -15.07 -11.48 -10.76
C LYS A 585 -16.32 -11.58 -11.62
N LEU A 586 -16.19 -11.50 -12.94
CA LEU A 586 -17.29 -11.66 -13.89
C LEU A 586 -17.83 -13.09 -13.88
N ALA A 587 -16.99 -14.09 -13.72
CA ALA A 587 -17.38 -15.48 -13.57
C ALA A 587 -18.21 -15.70 -12.30
N MET A 588 -17.78 -15.15 -11.16
CA MET A 588 -18.54 -15.18 -9.91
C MET A 588 -19.86 -14.42 -10.02
N PHE A 589 -19.83 -13.24 -10.62
CA PHE A 589 -21.00 -12.44 -10.93
C PHE A 589 -22.03 -13.26 -11.73
N TRP A 590 -21.60 -13.88 -12.84
CA TRP A 590 -22.47 -14.69 -13.69
C TRP A 590 -22.98 -15.94 -12.97
N LEU A 591 -22.18 -16.56 -12.11
CA LEU A 591 -22.59 -17.72 -11.34
C LEU A 591 -23.81 -17.39 -10.47
N VAL A 592 -23.76 -16.29 -9.71
CA VAL A 592 -24.84 -15.89 -8.79
C VAL A 592 -26.07 -15.40 -9.55
N PHE A 593 -25.90 -14.42 -10.45
CA PHE A 593 -27.04 -13.89 -11.21
C PHE A 593 -27.61 -14.90 -12.20
N GLY A 594 -26.76 -15.71 -12.83
CA GLY A 594 -27.18 -16.78 -13.72
C GLY A 594 -27.92 -17.89 -13.00
N LEU A 595 -27.50 -18.28 -11.80
CA LEU A 595 -28.24 -19.23 -10.95
C LEU A 595 -29.63 -18.67 -10.61
N CYS A 596 -29.73 -17.44 -10.12
CA CYS A 596 -31.00 -16.82 -9.79
C CYS A 596 -31.93 -16.70 -11.04
N TRP A 597 -31.34 -16.37 -12.19
CA TRP A 597 -32.09 -16.31 -13.46
C TRP A 597 -32.62 -17.66 -13.90
N LYS A 598 -31.90 -18.79 -13.62
CA LYS A 598 -32.34 -20.16 -13.87
C LYS A 598 -33.44 -20.61 -12.90
N VAL A 599 -33.25 -20.33 -11.62
CA VAL A 599 -34.23 -20.60 -10.55
C VAL A 599 -35.58 -19.94 -10.87
N LEU A 600 -35.59 -18.73 -11.46
CA LEU A 600 -36.78 -17.97 -11.86
C LEU A 600 -37.29 -18.32 -13.29
N GLU A 601 -36.85 -19.42 -13.89
CA GLU A 601 -37.39 -19.89 -15.19
C GLU A 601 -38.86 -20.27 -15.03
N LYS A 602 -39.66 -20.17 -16.11
CA LYS A 602 -41.12 -20.44 -16.08
C LYS A 602 -41.48 -21.82 -15.47
N ASN A 603 -40.64 -22.83 -15.71
CA ASN A 603 -40.75 -24.16 -15.14
C ASN A 603 -39.59 -24.47 -14.17
N GLY A 604 -39.03 -23.42 -13.56
CA GLY A 604 -37.88 -23.49 -12.65
C GLY A 604 -38.27 -23.81 -11.22
N VAL A 605 -37.24 -23.78 -10.33
CA VAL A 605 -37.40 -24.10 -8.92
C VAL A 605 -38.38 -23.13 -8.21
N ALA A 606 -38.36 -21.85 -8.59
CA ALA A 606 -39.23 -20.84 -7.95
C ALA A 606 -40.73 -21.15 -8.10
N VAL A 607 -41.14 -21.56 -9.30
CA VAL A 607 -42.55 -21.91 -9.57
C VAL A 607 -42.91 -23.26 -8.99
N ASN A 608 -42.11 -24.28 -9.29
CA ASN A 608 -42.47 -25.68 -9.00
C ASN A 608 -42.21 -26.09 -7.54
N HIS A 609 -41.19 -25.49 -6.88
CA HIS A 609 -40.78 -25.88 -5.55
C HIS A 609 -41.14 -24.84 -4.47
N PHE A 610 -41.19 -23.53 -4.81
CA PHE A 610 -41.53 -22.47 -3.87
C PHE A 610 -42.94 -21.91 -4.07
N ASN A 611 -43.73 -22.46 -5.00
CA ASN A 611 -45.10 -22.04 -5.32
C ASN A 611 -45.22 -20.54 -5.66
N MET A 612 -44.20 -19.94 -6.27
CA MET A 612 -44.26 -18.53 -6.69
C MET A 612 -45.17 -18.37 -7.93
N PRO A 613 -46.04 -17.34 -7.96
CA PRO A 613 -46.88 -17.06 -9.14
C PRO A 613 -46.01 -16.80 -10.39
N ALA A 614 -46.38 -17.41 -11.55
CA ALA A 614 -45.62 -17.28 -12.80
C ALA A 614 -45.47 -15.84 -13.29
N GLN A 615 -46.44 -14.97 -13.00
CA GLN A 615 -46.35 -13.54 -13.32
C GLN A 615 -45.27 -12.84 -12.50
N LEU A 616 -45.16 -13.15 -11.20
CA LEU A 616 -44.17 -12.58 -10.29
C LEU A 616 -42.77 -13.04 -10.66
N THR A 617 -42.58 -14.32 -10.95
CA THR A 617 -41.27 -14.84 -11.39
C THR A 617 -40.82 -14.22 -12.70
N SER A 618 -41.70 -13.97 -13.65
CA SER A 618 -41.37 -13.30 -14.92
C SER A 618 -40.99 -11.81 -14.72
N HIS A 619 -41.61 -11.14 -13.76
CA HIS A 619 -41.25 -9.77 -13.37
C HIS A 619 -39.85 -9.72 -12.74
N TRP A 620 -39.57 -10.54 -11.71
CA TRP A 620 -38.30 -10.61 -11.04
C TRP A 620 -37.16 -11.06 -12.00
N ARG A 621 -37.43 -11.99 -12.91
CA ARG A 621 -36.46 -12.42 -13.92
C ARG A 621 -36.01 -11.24 -14.81
N ARG A 622 -36.94 -10.39 -15.24
CA ARG A 622 -36.62 -9.17 -16.03
C ARG A 622 -35.82 -8.14 -15.20
N GLN A 623 -36.21 -7.97 -13.95
CA GLN A 623 -35.50 -7.05 -13.04
C GLN A 623 -34.07 -7.52 -12.76
N ILE A 624 -33.86 -8.82 -12.50
CA ILE A 624 -32.50 -9.38 -12.33
C ILE A 624 -31.62 -9.08 -13.54
N VAL A 625 -32.13 -9.23 -14.77
CA VAL A 625 -31.37 -8.92 -15.99
C VAL A 625 -31.02 -7.43 -16.06
N ARG A 626 -31.97 -6.54 -15.76
CA ARG A 626 -31.72 -5.09 -15.79
C ARG A 626 -30.69 -4.66 -14.74
N VAL A 627 -30.82 -5.17 -13.52
CA VAL A 627 -29.90 -4.86 -12.43
C VAL A 627 -28.52 -5.47 -12.72
N SER A 628 -28.45 -6.71 -13.22
CA SER A 628 -27.16 -7.33 -13.57
C SER A 628 -26.44 -6.54 -14.67
N LEU A 629 -27.14 -6.07 -15.69
CA LEU A 629 -26.55 -5.27 -16.76
C LEU A 629 -26.05 -3.92 -16.22
N ALA A 630 -26.81 -3.28 -15.33
CA ALA A 630 -26.41 -2.04 -14.69
C ALA A 630 -25.21 -2.20 -13.76
N LEU A 631 -25.00 -3.37 -13.15
CA LEU A 631 -23.87 -3.63 -12.25
C LEU A 631 -22.54 -3.93 -12.99
N LEU A 632 -22.56 -4.23 -14.28
CA LEU A 632 -21.34 -4.59 -15.03
C LEU A 632 -20.28 -3.49 -15.04
N PRO A 633 -20.58 -2.20 -15.35
CA PRO A 633 -19.58 -1.15 -15.28
C PRO A 633 -18.99 -0.99 -13.87
N LEU A 634 -19.85 -1.00 -12.85
CA LEU A 634 -19.43 -0.89 -11.46
C LEU A 634 -18.49 -2.03 -11.04
N ASN A 635 -18.77 -3.26 -11.48
CA ASN A 635 -17.91 -4.43 -11.25
C ASN A 635 -16.54 -4.27 -11.94
N PHE A 636 -16.51 -3.72 -13.16
CA PHE A 636 -15.26 -3.49 -13.90
C PHE A 636 -14.35 -2.46 -13.20
N TRP A 637 -14.88 -1.28 -12.88
CA TRP A 637 -14.10 -0.24 -12.18
C TRP A 637 -13.69 -0.68 -10.76
N SER A 638 -14.51 -1.48 -10.08
CA SER A 638 -14.14 -2.08 -8.79
C SER A 638 -12.88 -2.93 -8.89
N VAL A 639 -12.69 -3.68 -9.98
CA VAL A 639 -11.45 -4.47 -10.21
C VAL A 639 -10.25 -3.55 -10.43
N ILE A 640 -10.41 -2.47 -11.19
CA ILE A 640 -9.33 -1.48 -11.38
C ILE A 640 -8.91 -0.89 -10.04
N SER A 641 -9.87 -0.59 -9.16
CA SER A 641 -9.57 -0.05 -7.82
C SER A 641 -8.78 -1.00 -6.93
N GLU A 642 -8.83 -2.30 -7.19
CA GLU A 642 -8.07 -3.31 -6.43
C GLU A 642 -6.65 -3.51 -6.96
N LEU A 643 -6.47 -3.51 -8.28
CA LEU A 643 -5.20 -3.86 -8.92
C LEU A 643 -4.35 -2.66 -9.29
N SER A 644 -4.98 -1.57 -9.71
CA SER A 644 -4.27 -0.40 -10.26
C SER A 644 -4.91 0.89 -9.76
N PRO A 645 -4.88 1.15 -8.45
CA PRO A 645 -5.52 2.33 -7.86
C PRO A 645 -4.97 3.65 -8.38
N LEU A 646 -3.69 3.71 -8.81
CA LEU A 646 -3.10 4.91 -9.43
C LEU A 646 -3.79 5.30 -10.74
N ASN A 647 -4.29 4.34 -11.51
CA ASN A 647 -4.99 4.61 -12.77
C ASN A 647 -6.38 5.23 -12.55
N LEU A 648 -6.88 5.26 -11.32
CA LEU A 648 -8.15 5.91 -10.96
C LEU A 648 -7.97 7.38 -10.59
N MET A 649 -6.75 7.79 -10.29
CA MET A 649 -6.45 9.18 -10.02
C MET A 649 -6.56 9.95 -11.33
N ASP A 650 -7.31 11.03 -11.30
CA ASP A 650 -7.64 11.83 -12.48
C ASP A 650 -8.46 11.06 -13.57
N ASP A 651 -9.05 9.89 -13.25
CA ASP A 651 -10.00 9.18 -14.14
C ASP A 651 -11.36 9.91 -14.18
N VAL A 652 -11.42 10.92 -15.03
CA VAL A 652 -12.59 11.78 -15.20
C VAL A 652 -13.72 11.01 -15.90
N LEU A 653 -13.37 10.16 -16.87
CA LEU A 653 -14.34 9.32 -17.58
C LEU A 653 -14.98 8.28 -16.63
N GLY A 654 -14.15 7.58 -15.85
CA GLY A 654 -14.63 6.62 -14.86
C GLY A 654 -15.53 7.25 -13.83
N GLN A 655 -15.16 8.43 -13.31
CA GLN A 655 -15.94 9.17 -12.33
C GLN A 655 -17.35 9.53 -12.89
N LEU A 656 -17.42 10.02 -14.12
CA LEU A 656 -18.69 10.36 -14.79
C LEU A 656 -19.55 9.10 -15.04
N VAL A 657 -18.96 8.06 -15.63
CA VAL A 657 -19.67 6.81 -15.95
C VAL A 657 -20.24 6.17 -14.69
N ILE A 658 -19.44 6.10 -13.61
CA ILE A 658 -19.89 5.50 -12.34
C ILE A 658 -20.95 6.36 -11.66
N PHE A 659 -20.85 7.68 -11.70
CA PHE A 659 -21.90 8.57 -11.18
C PHE A 659 -23.25 8.28 -11.82
N PHE A 660 -23.34 8.30 -13.17
CA PHE A 660 -24.58 7.99 -13.87
C PHE A 660 -25.00 6.51 -13.75
N ASN A 661 -24.06 5.61 -13.62
CA ASN A 661 -24.33 4.19 -13.38
C ASN A 661 -24.97 3.96 -12.01
N LEU A 662 -24.48 4.61 -10.94
CA LEU A 662 -25.07 4.55 -9.61
C LEU A 662 -26.47 5.19 -9.58
N LEU A 663 -26.69 6.30 -10.33
CA LEU A 663 -28.01 6.88 -10.51
C LEU A 663 -28.96 5.89 -11.19
N LEU A 664 -28.51 5.23 -12.26
CA LEU A 664 -29.31 4.19 -12.96
C LEU A 664 -29.69 3.06 -12.01
N ILE A 665 -28.72 2.56 -11.21
CA ILE A 665 -28.97 1.51 -10.23
C ILE A 665 -30.00 1.96 -9.19
N ALA A 666 -29.86 3.17 -8.66
CA ALA A 666 -30.80 3.74 -7.71
C ALA A 666 -32.22 3.82 -8.27
N VAL A 667 -32.37 4.26 -9.53
CA VAL A 667 -33.66 4.31 -10.24
C VAL A 667 -34.24 2.91 -10.47
N LEU A 668 -33.41 1.93 -10.79
CA LEU A 668 -33.87 0.54 -11.02
C LEU A 668 -34.27 -0.18 -9.73
N VAL A 669 -33.63 0.12 -8.61
CA VAL A 669 -33.92 -0.51 -7.32
C VAL A 669 -35.05 0.19 -6.57
N TRP A 670 -35.30 1.47 -6.82
CA TRP A 670 -36.35 2.25 -6.17
C TRP A 670 -37.77 1.64 -6.24
N PRO A 671 -38.26 1.13 -7.40
CA PRO A 671 -39.56 0.48 -7.48
C PRO A 671 -39.66 -0.77 -6.59
N MET A 672 -38.56 -1.53 -6.49
CA MET A 672 -38.51 -2.75 -5.65
C MET A 672 -38.63 -2.38 -4.16
N CYS A 673 -37.99 -1.29 -3.75
CA CYS A 673 -38.11 -0.74 -2.39
C CYS A 673 -39.54 -0.28 -2.11
N ARG A 674 -40.13 0.49 -3.02
CA ARG A 674 -41.50 1.00 -2.90
C ARG A 674 -42.54 -0.12 -2.84
N GLU A 675 -42.39 -1.18 -3.64
CA GLU A 675 -43.27 -2.33 -3.65
C GLU A 675 -43.19 -3.12 -2.32
N SER A 676 -41.96 -3.29 -1.79
CA SER A 676 -41.74 -3.94 -0.50
C SER A 676 -42.33 -3.13 0.68
N TRP A 677 -42.35 -1.80 0.58
CA TRP A 677 -42.94 -0.91 1.60
C TRP A 677 -44.48 -0.93 1.57
N ARG A 678 -45.10 -1.23 0.42
CA ARG A 678 -46.56 -1.33 0.28
C ARG A 678 -47.10 -2.68 0.71
N ASP A 679 -46.25 -3.70 0.77
CA ASP A 679 -46.63 -5.06 1.17
C ASP A 679 -46.70 -5.12 2.71
N LYS A 680 -47.93 -5.13 3.26
CA LYS A 680 -48.22 -5.16 4.71
C LYS A 680 -47.80 -6.46 5.39
N GLU A 681 -47.58 -7.54 4.65
CA GLU A 681 -47.16 -8.85 5.17
C GLU A 681 -45.61 -9.00 5.18
N SER A 682 -44.85 -7.97 4.76
CA SER A 682 -43.40 -8.10 4.71
C SER A 682 -42.78 -8.13 6.11
N HIS A 683 -41.97 -9.12 6.38
CA HIS A 683 -41.22 -9.22 7.62
C HIS A 683 -40.26 -8.03 7.77
N SER A 684 -40.18 -7.45 8.96
CA SER A 684 -39.36 -6.26 9.26
C SER A 684 -37.90 -6.38 8.81
N LEU A 685 -37.30 -7.56 8.93
CA LEU A 685 -35.95 -7.86 8.47
C LEU A 685 -35.80 -7.76 6.94
N ARG A 686 -36.78 -8.25 6.16
CA ARG A 686 -36.77 -8.16 4.70
C ARG A 686 -36.86 -6.71 4.25
N LEU A 687 -37.72 -5.95 4.88
CA LEU A 687 -37.92 -4.52 4.61
C LEU A 687 -36.66 -3.74 4.92
N LEU A 688 -36.02 -3.96 6.08
CA LEU A 688 -34.76 -3.35 6.46
C LEU A 688 -33.66 -3.65 5.43
N THR A 689 -33.50 -4.92 5.04
CA THR A 689 -32.48 -5.35 4.07
C THR A 689 -32.63 -4.67 2.72
N ILE A 690 -33.86 -4.61 2.17
CA ILE A 690 -34.12 -3.97 0.88
C ILE A 690 -33.90 -2.45 0.97
N THR A 691 -34.30 -1.82 2.07
CA THR A 691 -34.14 -0.37 2.28
C THR A 691 -32.65 0.00 2.37
N VAL A 692 -31.87 -0.73 3.19
CA VAL A 692 -30.42 -0.52 3.28
C VAL A 692 -29.75 -0.72 1.92
N LEU A 693 -30.10 -1.79 1.20
CA LEU A 693 -29.54 -2.08 -0.11
C LEU A 693 -29.83 -1.00 -1.15
N SER A 694 -30.97 -0.30 -1.01
CA SER A 694 -31.42 0.77 -1.91
C SER A 694 -30.79 2.12 -1.63
N ILE A 695 -30.44 2.39 -0.36
CA ILE A 695 -29.81 3.66 0.06
C ILE A 695 -28.33 3.69 -0.35
N VAL A 696 -27.64 2.56 -0.32
CA VAL A 696 -26.20 2.50 -0.60
C VAL A 696 -25.80 3.09 -1.96
N PRO A 697 -26.45 2.79 -3.10
CA PRO A 697 -26.10 3.43 -4.38
C PRO A 697 -26.20 4.94 -4.36
N VAL A 698 -27.17 5.51 -3.62
CA VAL A 698 -27.33 6.97 -3.47
C VAL A 698 -26.19 7.55 -2.64
N ALA A 699 -25.81 6.91 -1.54
CA ALA A 699 -24.68 7.32 -0.72
C ALA A 699 -23.36 7.26 -1.52
N LEU A 700 -23.15 6.19 -2.31
CA LEU A 700 -21.99 6.05 -3.18
C LEU A 700 -21.96 7.12 -4.28
N MET A 701 -23.10 7.52 -4.82
CA MET A 701 -23.20 8.60 -5.79
C MET A 701 -22.73 9.94 -5.19
N VAL A 702 -23.13 10.24 -3.94
CA VAL A 702 -22.68 11.45 -3.21
C VAL A 702 -21.16 11.41 -3.00
N LEU A 703 -20.60 10.26 -2.58
CA LEU A 703 -19.15 10.09 -2.41
C LEU A 703 -18.38 10.29 -3.74
N THR A 704 -18.94 9.82 -4.86
CA THR A 704 -18.34 10.04 -6.18
C THR A 704 -18.33 11.52 -6.53
N ALA A 705 -19.43 12.24 -6.28
CA ALA A 705 -19.55 13.67 -6.55
C ALA A 705 -18.59 14.52 -5.70
N THR A 706 -18.33 14.13 -4.46
CA THR A 706 -17.40 14.81 -3.54
C THR A 706 -15.93 14.47 -3.77
N GLY A 707 -15.60 13.61 -4.75
CA GLY A 707 -14.21 13.29 -5.11
C GLY A 707 -13.63 12.03 -4.44
N TYR A 708 -14.40 11.31 -3.61
CA TYR A 708 -13.98 10.05 -2.99
C TYR A 708 -14.19 8.86 -3.94
N PHE A 709 -13.69 8.97 -5.17
CA PHE A 709 -13.96 7.99 -6.22
C PHE A 709 -13.41 6.60 -5.90
N TYR A 710 -12.17 6.51 -5.40
CA TYR A 710 -11.59 5.23 -4.96
C TYR A 710 -12.41 4.56 -3.86
N THR A 711 -12.77 5.32 -2.83
CA THR A 711 -13.59 4.85 -1.71
C THR A 711 -14.95 4.33 -2.20
N THR A 712 -15.56 5.07 -3.13
CA THR A 712 -16.81 4.65 -3.78
C THR A 712 -16.67 3.28 -4.44
N LEU A 713 -15.63 3.06 -5.23
CA LEU A 713 -15.42 1.80 -5.96
C LEU A 713 -15.13 0.62 -5.02
N ARG A 714 -14.36 0.86 -3.96
CA ARG A 714 -14.09 -0.16 -2.94
C ARG A 714 -15.35 -0.57 -2.18
N LEU A 715 -16.14 0.42 -1.75
CA LEU A 715 -17.44 0.16 -1.10
C LEU A 715 -18.43 -0.49 -2.06
N ALA A 716 -18.46 -0.06 -3.32
CA ALA A 716 -19.32 -0.67 -4.35
C ALA A 716 -18.99 -2.14 -4.59
N GLY A 717 -17.71 -2.51 -4.60
CA GLY A 717 -17.30 -3.91 -4.68
C GLY A 717 -17.84 -4.74 -3.52
N ARG A 718 -17.72 -4.25 -2.28
CA ARG A 718 -18.27 -4.90 -1.08
C ARG A 718 -19.80 -4.94 -1.07
N TRP A 719 -20.42 -3.89 -1.57
CA TRP A 719 -21.88 -3.86 -1.73
C TRP A 719 -22.36 -4.93 -2.73
N ILE A 720 -21.69 -5.11 -3.87
CA ILE A 720 -22.00 -6.19 -4.82
C ILE A 720 -21.86 -7.57 -4.16
N GLU A 721 -20.80 -7.80 -3.37
CA GLU A 721 -20.61 -9.04 -2.61
C GLU A 721 -21.76 -9.26 -1.60
N THR A 722 -22.21 -8.19 -0.94
CA THR A 722 -23.37 -8.23 -0.04
C THR A 722 -24.65 -8.59 -0.77
N VAL A 723 -24.85 -8.06 -1.99
CA VAL A 723 -25.99 -8.45 -2.87
C VAL A 723 -25.94 -9.95 -3.16
N TYR A 724 -24.77 -10.51 -3.50
CA TYR A 724 -24.63 -11.96 -3.72
C TYR A 724 -25.02 -12.75 -2.46
N LEU A 725 -24.53 -12.34 -1.30
CA LEU A 725 -24.82 -13.00 -0.04
C LEU A 725 -26.34 -12.99 0.26
N VAL A 726 -27.01 -11.86 0.07
CA VAL A 726 -28.46 -11.74 0.27
C VAL A 726 -29.23 -12.63 -0.72
N MET A 727 -28.83 -12.69 -1.99
CA MET A 727 -29.46 -13.54 -2.98
C MET A 727 -29.31 -15.03 -2.65
N ILE A 728 -28.11 -15.47 -2.27
CA ILE A 728 -27.83 -16.86 -1.88
C ILE A 728 -28.56 -17.20 -0.57
N TRP A 729 -28.56 -16.29 0.41
CA TRP A 729 -29.26 -16.45 1.68
C TRP A 729 -30.77 -16.64 1.48
N ASN A 730 -31.38 -15.80 0.63
CA ASN A 730 -32.79 -15.92 0.32
C ASN A 730 -33.13 -17.30 -0.34
N LEU A 731 -32.27 -17.76 -1.25
CA LEU A 731 -32.44 -19.09 -1.88
C LEU A 731 -32.33 -20.22 -0.85
N LEU A 732 -31.34 -20.14 0.04
CA LEU A 732 -31.14 -21.10 1.13
C LEU A 732 -32.32 -21.11 2.10
N TYR A 733 -32.77 -19.92 2.51
CA TYR A 733 -33.93 -19.76 3.41
C TYR A 733 -35.18 -20.40 2.85
N GLN A 734 -35.52 -20.14 1.58
CA GLN A 734 -36.67 -20.75 0.90
C GLN A 734 -36.52 -22.26 0.78
N THR A 735 -35.32 -22.77 0.56
CA THR A 735 -35.02 -24.19 0.49
C THR A 735 -35.26 -24.89 1.83
N VAL A 736 -34.80 -24.27 2.93
CA VAL A 736 -34.99 -24.80 4.28
C VAL A 736 -36.47 -24.77 4.66
N LEU A 737 -37.18 -23.67 4.43
CA LEU A 737 -38.62 -23.55 4.70
C LEU A 737 -39.41 -24.63 4.00
N ARG A 738 -39.11 -24.87 2.72
CA ARG A 738 -39.76 -25.95 1.95
C ARG A 738 -39.41 -27.32 2.52
N GLY A 739 -38.15 -27.56 2.88
CA GLY A 739 -37.73 -28.82 3.55
C GLY A 739 -38.53 -29.11 4.82
N LEU A 740 -38.71 -28.07 5.68
CA LEU A 740 -39.51 -28.17 6.88
C LEU A 740 -40.99 -28.42 6.58
N SER A 741 -41.55 -27.76 5.55
CA SER A 741 -42.98 -27.99 5.18
C SER A 741 -43.24 -29.40 4.67
N VAL A 742 -42.26 -30.01 3.96
CA VAL A 742 -42.33 -31.42 3.52
C VAL A 742 -42.24 -32.37 4.71
N ALA A 743 -41.34 -32.08 5.68
CA ALA A 743 -41.21 -32.85 6.91
C ALA A 743 -42.51 -32.84 7.75
N ALA A 744 -43.07 -31.65 7.96
CA ALA A 744 -44.31 -31.48 8.69
C ALA A 744 -45.47 -32.25 8.04
N ARG A 745 -45.63 -32.16 6.69
CA ARG A 745 -46.63 -32.92 5.96
C ARG A 745 -46.48 -34.45 6.13
N ARG A 746 -45.25 -34.96 6.09
CA ARG A 746 -44.98 -36.40 6.27
C ARG A 746 -45.27 -36.87 7.68
N ILE A 747 -44.98 -36.07 8.72
CA ILE A 747 -45.28 -36.37 10.11
C ILE A 747 -46.80 -36.42 10.31
N ALA A 748 -47.52 -35.39 9.85
CA ALA A 748 -48.97 -35.33 9.92
C ALA A 748 -49.66 -36.56 9.24
N TRP A 749 -49.17 -36.95 8.03
CA TRP A 749 -49.70 -38.11 7.32
C TRP A 749 -49.44 -39.43 8.04
N ARG A 750 -48.27 -39.61 8.67
CA ARG A 750 -48.00 -40.79 9.51
C ARG A 750 -48.88 -40.84 10.76
N GLN A 751 -49.22 -39.71 11.35
CA GLN A 751 -50.15 -39.65 12.51
C GLN A 751 -51.57 -40.01 12.09
N ILE A 752 -52.08 -39.49 10.95
CA ILE A 752 -53.40 -39.81 10.40
C ILE A 752 -53.47 -41.30 10.04
N GLY A 753 -52.45 -41.88 9.41
CA GLY A 753 -52.38 -43.29 9.10
C GLY A 753 -52.41 -44.18 10.36
N ARG A 754 -51.75 -43.80 11.43
CA ARG A 754 -51.81 -44.53 12.71
C ARG A 754 -53.17 -44.38 13.41
N ALA A 755 -53.82 -43.24 13.32
CA ALA A 755 -55.15 -43.04 13.85
C ALA A 755 -56.22 -43.88 13.11
N SER A 756 -56.12 -43.97 11.79
CA SER A 756 -57.02 -44.79 10.97
C SER A 756 -56.82 -46.32 11.19
N CYS A 757 -55.63 -46.76 11.55
CA CYS A 757 -55.36 -48.15 11.90
C CYS A 757 -55.88 -48.50 13.33
N ARG A 758 -55.94 -47.51 14.28
CA ARG A 758 -56.53 -47.75 15.61
C ARG A 758 -58.03 -47.71 15.63
N GLY A 759 -58.70 -47.15 14.62
CA GLY A 759 -60.18 -47.16 14.53
C GLY A 759 -60.76 -48.37 13.81
N ARG A 760 -59.96 -49.42 13.49
CA ARG A 760 -60.38 -50.67 12.87
C ARG A 760 -60.07 -51.88 13.73
N VAL A 761 -59.86 -51.75 15.02
CA VAL A 761 -59.82 -52.88 15.99
C VAL A 761 -60.98 -52.74 16.95
#